data_1e3e4017792a15ff94d31cf2ba4361a8
#
_entry.id   1e3e4017792a15ff94d31cf2ba4361a8
#
_cell.length_a   1.000
_cell.length_b   1.000
_cell.length_c   1.000
_cell.angle_alpha   90.00
_cell.angle_beta   90.00
_cell.angle_gamma   90.00
#
_symmetry.space_group_name_H-M   'P 1'
#
loop_
_entity.id
_entity.type
_entity.pdbx_description
1 polymer ?
#
loop_
_entity_poly.entity_id
_entity_poly.type
_entity_poly.pdbx_seq_one_letter_code
_entity_poly.pdbx_strand_id
1 'polypeptide(L)'
;MERWLRVVALTLAAFTIFAAETHAAPLKLSAADCRHVDTLTKEERARVRCGLLRVPEDYAKPRGRQIEIAVAVIEPKSNKPADPLVMLHGGPGGGDVDNYRYRFDEPLGARTLILFDQRGVQYSVPALCPELGDAIFTASVRGLSPDAETADLVLAHKRCHDRLIADGVDLTKYNTDATVADMEALRTALGFEKWKVYGISYGTAVGLAYLRDHADRIDALVLDSVYALDSPPASNVVPSMMASLGKLSAACTANAACHARFGDVEALFQKALADLVREPLTVPSLDATADWTEAVKISPSAFLAVIHQLLYDRDAYPLIPYVIDRVAARDGEVFALLVDQFRGRANSITHGQYAAVECYERFPFDSRDTYEQASAQWPLVRDHMTLIVRHFDICGNWSAKARAPMRMPKRTAVPTLVLGASWDPITPAETSKSVAEQLGAHYVELPFHGHGVRSDKTCGAPMIRAFLAQPANAPDAACTRQKQPPAFVTSIIRAPAVAREITALDTHDTPAAAPTGVILAGTLAFMIVSALTWSFVGLTRALRYGTQAWSGFWHRPGVPLGLAALTLSAALTTFAWSFAAAAGSPLLLMIGLPGTSLSAFILPWTGIALLVWGALTLLFGAEKAQRPAAYAVHLWLVLAAGCVAALLFASFGLLIPDLI
;
A
#
# COMPACT_ATOMS: atom_id res chain seq x y z
N MET A 1 -71.36 13.15 42.06
CA MET A 1 -69.92 13.31 42.37
C MET A 1 -69.11 12.04 42.04
N GLU A 2 -69.61 10.83 42.35
CA GLU A 2 -68.91 9.56 42.04
C GLU A 2 -68.78 9.22 40.56
N ARG A 3 -69.69 9.63 39.69
CA ARG A 3 -69.59 9.37 38.24
C ARG A 3 -68.50 10.21 37.55
N TRP A 4 -68.19 11.40 38.04
CA TRP A 4 -67.14 12.27 37.51
C TRP A 4 -65.73 11.79 37.93
N LEU A 5 -65.58 11.24 39.12
CA LEU A 5 -64.30 10.69 39.59
C LEU A 5 -63.90 9.42 38.84
N ARG A 6 -64.87 8.62 38.38
CA ARG A 6 -64.58 7.40 37.56
C ARG A 6 -64.17 7.75 36.12
N VAL A 7 -64.67 8.83 35.54
CA VAL A 7 -64.28 9.30 34.20
C VAL A 7 -62.88 9.95 34.23
N VAL A 8 -62.55 10.70 35.26
CA VAL A 8 -61.19 11.31 35.42
C VAL A 8 -60.15 10.24 35.73
N ALA A 9 -60.47 9.18 36.50
CA ALA A 9 -59.58 8.08 36.78
C ALA A 9 -59.31 7.21 35.52
N LEU A 10 -60.27 7.00 34.64
CA LEU A 10 -60.13 6.28 33.39
C LEU A 10 -59.37 7.08 32.31
N THR A 11 -59.48 8.39 32.30
CA THR A 11 -58.71 9.25 31.39
C THR A 11 -57.25 9.41 31.84
N LEU A 12 -56.96 9.44 33.14
CA LEU A 12 -55.58 9.43 33.65
C LEU A 12 -54.92 8.05 33.49
N ALA A 13 -55.65 6.92 33.61
CA ALA A 13 -55.10 5.60 33.32
C ALA A 13 -54.84 5.36 31.82
N ALA A 14 -55.59 6.01 30.91
CA ALA A 14 -55.35 5.94 29.48
C ALA A 14 -54.16 6.81 29.03
N PHE A 15 -53.77 7.84 29.77
CA PHE A 15 -52.59 8.65 29.47
C PHE A 15 -51.27 8.08 30.02
N THR A 16 -51.32 7.18 31.00
CA THR A 16 -50.13 6.50 31.54
C THR A 16 -49.72 5.26 30.74
N ILE A 17 -50.53 4.81 29.78
CA ILE A 17 -50.21 3.64 28.94
C ILE A 17 -49.47 4.04 27.64
N PHE A 18 -49.35 5.35 27.31
CA PHE A 18 -48.69 5.79 26.07
C PHE A 18 -47.27 6.35 26.24
N ALA A 19 -46.67 6.17 27.42
CA ALA A 19 -45.26 6.46 27.64
C ALA A 19 -44.43 5.20 27.96
N ALA A 20 -44.73 4.08 27.29
CA ALA A 20 -43.77 3.03 27.15
C ALA A 20 -42.80 3.51 26.05
N GLU A 21 -41.76 4.27 26.43
CA GLU A 21 -40.56 4.36 25.66
C GLU A 21 -40.14 2.93 25.35
N THR A 22 -40.43 2.49 24.12
CA THR A 22 -39.83 1.26 23.61
C THR A 22 -38.32 1.54 23.51
N HIS A 23 -37.60 1.31 24.60
CA HIS A 23 -36.16 1.20 24.53
C HIS A 23 -35.90 0.08 23.52
N ALA A 24 -35.45 0.46 22.33
CA ALA A 24 -34.93 -0.49 21.36
C ALA A 24 -33.90 -1.33 22.10
N ALA A 25 -34.00 -2.66 21.98
CA ALA A 25 -33.01 -3.55 22.58
C ALA A 25 -31.62 -3.08 22.18
N PRO A 26 -30.65 -3.06 23.12
CA PRO A 26 -29.31 -2.57 22.80
C PRO A 26 -28.77 -3.34 21.60
N LEU A 27 -28.30 -2.61 20.60
CA LEU A 27 -27.66 -3.17 19.42
C LEU A 27 -26.47 -4.03 19.88
N LYS A 28 -26.45 -5.30 19.47
CA LYS A 28 -25.39 -6.25 19.82
C LYS A 28 -24.59 -6.58 18.57
N LEU A 29 -23.27 -6.63 18.73
CA LEU A 29 -22.41 -7.21 17.72
C LEU A 29 -22.61 -8.73 17.72
N SER A 30 -23.07 -9.30 16.59
CA SER A 30 -23.10 -10.76 16.41
C SER A 30 -21.70 -11.26 16.08
N ALA A 31 -21.24 -12.34 16.74
CA ALA A 31 -19.94 -12.92 16.43
C ALA A 31 -19.89 -13.41 14.98
N ALA A 32 -18.79 -13.16 14.30
CA ALA A 32 -18.46 -13.69 12.99
C ALA A 32 -17.02 -14.19 12.98
N ASP A 33 -16.71 -15.14 12.11
CA ASP A 33 -15.36 -15.65 11.96
C ASP A 33 -14.45 -14.56 11.33
N CYS A 34 -13.31 -14.34 11.95
CA CYS A 34 -12.29 -13.49 11.34
C CYS A 34 -11.67 -14.21 10.14
N ARG A 35 -11.59 -13.54 9.00
CA ARG A 35 -10.92 -14.07 7.80
C ARG A 35 -9.41 -14.10 8.01
N HIS A 36 -8.70 -14.95 7.26
CA HIS A 36 -7.24 -15.02 7.28
C HIS A 36 -6.62 -15.23 8.67
N VAL A 37 -7.36 -15.81 9.63
CA VAL A 37 -6.83 -16.12 10.97
C VAL A 37 -5.67 -17.11 10.94
N ASP A 38 -5.58 -17.91 9.88
CA ASP A 38 -4.50 -18.90 9.70
C ASP A 38 -3.12 -18.23 9.53
N THR A 39 -3.10 -16.99 9.05
CA THR A 39 -1.87 -16.20 8.91
C THR A 39 -1.38 -15.58 10.21
N LEU A 40 -2.19 -15.61 11.26
CA LEU A 40 -1.90 -15.00 12.55
C LEU A 40 -1.20 -15.97 13.52
N THR A 41 -0.34 -15.44 14.36
CA THR A 41 0.19 -16.15 15.53
C THR A 41 -0.94 -16.48 16.53
N LYS A 42 -0.70 -17.42 17.43
CA LYS A 42 -1.67 -17.77 18.48
C LYS A 42 -2.00 -16.57 19.39
N GLU A 43 -1.01 -15.71 19.68
CA GLU A 43 -1.19 -14.49 20.47
C GLU A 43 -2.09 -13.47 19.76
N GLU A 44 -1.86 -13.23 18.48
CA GLU A 44 -2.66 -12.30 17.68
C GLU A 44 -4.10 -12.78 17.53
N ARG A 45 -4.32 -14.08 17.27
CA ARG A 45 -5.68 -14.67 17.22
C ARG A 45 -6.45 -14.45 18.51
N ALA A 46 -5.79 -14.54 19.66
CA ALA A 46 -6.44 -14.32 20.96
C ALA A 46 -6.87 -12.86 21.19
N ARG A 47 -6.32 -11.93 20.41
CA ARG A 47 -6.54 -10.48 20.55
C ARG A 47 -7.55 -9.91 19.55
N VAL A 48 -7.92 -10.64 18.51
CA VAL A 48 -8.86 -10.16 17.49
C VAL A 48 -10.23 -10.78 17.69
N ARG A 49 -11.27 -9.96 17.56
CA ARG A 49 -12.67 -10.37 17.52
C ARG A 49 -13.34 -9.76 16.32
N CYS A 50 -14.02 -10.57 15.51
CA CYS A 50 -14.80 -10.11 14.37
C CYS A 50 -16.30 -10.27 14.65
N GLY A 51 -17.10 -9.44 14.03
CA GLY A 51 -18.54 -9.49 14.16
C GLY A 51 -19.27 -8.66 13.13
N LEU A 52 -20.59 -8.80 13.12
CA LEU A 52 -21.50 -8.04 12.28
C LEU A 52 -22.42 -7.20 13.18
N LEU A 53 -22.47 -5.90 12.92
CA LEU A 53 -23.40 -4.99 13.56
C LEU A 53 -24.62 -4.81 12.65
N ARG A 54 -25.79 -5.26 13.11
CA ARG A 54 -27.04 -5.07 12.38
C ARG A 54 -27.59 -3.67 12.65
N VAL A 55 -27.82 -2.90 11.57
CA VAL A 55 -28.34 -1.53 11.60
C VAL A 55 -29.43 -1.35 10.56
N PRO A 56 -30.35 -0.37 10.73
CA PRO A 56 -31.32 -0.06 9.69
C PRO A 56 -30.61 0.56 8.47
N GLU A 57 -31.00 0.17 7.26
CA GLU A 57 -30.57 0.84 6.04
C GLU A 57 -30.98 2.33 6.07
N ASP A 58 -32.20 2.61 6.51
CA ASP A 58 -32.74 3.96 6.72
C ASP A 58 -33.04 4.20 8.21
N TYR A 59 -32.26 5.01 8.88
CA TYR A 59 -32.46 5.36 10.30
C TYR A 59 -33.78 6.07 10.57
N ALA A 60 -34.41 6.70 9.55
CA ALA A 60 -35.78 7.21 9.67
C ALA A 60 -36.84 6.09 9.68
N LYS A 61 -36.46 4.89 9.27
CA LYS A 61 -37.33 3.69 9.24
C LYS A 61 -36.66 2.52 9.99
N PRO A 62 -36.51 2.59 11.31
CA PRO A 62 -35.69 1.63 12.07
C PRO A 62 -36.19 0.19 12.03
N ARG A 63 -37.47 -0.04 11.66
CA ARG A 63 -38.06 -1.38 11.45
C ARG A 63 -38.05 -1.81 9.97
N GLY A 64 -37.51 -1.01 9.07
CA GLY A 64 -37.37 -1.30 7.65
C GLY A 64 -36.28 -2.31 7.35
N ARG A 65 -35.74 -2.26 6.13
CA ARG A 65 -34.61 -3.08 5.70
C ARG A 65 -33.44 -2.91 6.66
N GLN A 66 -32.87 -4.02 7.05
CA GLN A 66 -31.66 -4.08 7.89
C GLN A 66 -30.46 -4.41 7.01
N ILE A 67 -29.33 -3.85 7.36
CA ILE A 67 -28.03 -4.12 6.77
C ILE A 67 -27.05 -4.56 7.86
N GLU A 68 -25.90 -5.11 7.46
CA GLU A 68 -24.90 -5.59 8.41
C GLU A 68 -23.56 -4.90 8.13
N ILE A 69 -22.98 -4.33 9.17
CA ILE A 69 -21.67 -3.66 9.15
C ILE A 69 -20.63 -4.61 9.68
N ALA A 70 -19.63 -4.94 8.88
CA ALA A 70 -18.53 -5.80 9.29
C ALA A 70 -17.58 -5.03 10.21
N VAL A 71 -17.14 -5.67 11.30
CA VAL A 71 -16.32 -5.08 12.35
C VAL A 71 -15.21 -6.03 12.77
N ALA A 72 -14.01 -5.52 12.96
CA ALA A 72 -12.90 -6.20 13.64
C ALA A 72 -12.40 -5.34 14.81
N VAL A 73 -12.27 -5.95 15.97
CA VAL A 73 -11.77 -5.30 17.20
C VAL A 73 -10.48 -5.99 17.60
N ILE A 74 -9.39 -5.22 17.70
CA ILE A 74 -8.08 -5.70 18.14
C ILE A 74 -7.83 -5.18 19.55
N GLU A 75 -7.72 -6.09 20.50
CA GLU A 75 -7.41 -5.75 21.89
C GLU A 75 -5.91 -5.48 22.09
N PRO A 76 -5.54 -4.55 23.01
CA PRO A 76 -4.14 -4.26 23.29
C PRO A 76 -3.41 -5.44 23.95
N LYS A 77 -2.08 -5.45 23.87
CA LYS A 77 -1.25 -6.44 24.59
C LYS A 77 -1.28 -6.26 26.13
N SER A 78 -1.63 -5.08 26.60
CA SER A 78 -1.67 -4.75 28.03
C SER A 78 -3.06 -5.00 28.61
N ASN A 79 -3.11 -5.44 29.88
CA ASN A 79 -4.37 -5.59 30.62
C ASN A 79 -5.02 -4.25 31.04
N LYS A 80 -4.41 -3.12 30.69
CA LYS A 80 -5.01 -1.80 30.93
C LYS A 80 -5.72 -1.39 29.64
N PRO A 81 -7.06 -1.33 29.62
CA PRO A 81 -7.78 -0.82 28.47
C PRO A 81 -7.35 0.64 28.28
N ALA A 82 -6.73 0.92 27.14
CA ALA A 82 -6.56 2.29 26.69
C ALA A 82 -7.86 2.74 26.02
N ASP A 83 -8.04 4.05 25.90
CA ASP A 83 -9.19 4.61 25.19
C ASP A 83 -9.32 4.00 23.78
N PRO A 84 -10.53 3.61 23.36
CA PRO A 84 -10.73 2.99 22.07
C PRO A 84 -10.42 3.97 20.93
N LEU A 85 -9.83 3.46 19.86
CA LEU A 85 -9.54 4.20 18.64
C LEU A 85 -10.31 3.56 17.47
N VAL A 86 -11.23 4.32 16.86
CA VAL A 86 -11.87 3.92 15.61
C VAL A 86 -11.10 4.48 14.42
N MET A 87 -10.90 3.63 13.41
CA MET A 87 -10.26 4.01 12.15
C MET A 87 -11.30 4.19 11.05
N LEU A 88 -11.12 5.23 10.24
CA LEU A 88 -11.98 5.58 9.13
C LEU A 88 -11.16 5.57 7.84
N HIS A 89 -11.43 4.55 7.02
CA HIS A 89 -10.75 4.39 5.74
C HIS A 89 -11.22 5.43 4.70
N GLY A 90 -10.34 5.69 3.74
CA GLY A 90 -10.61 6.56 2.59
C GLY A 90 -11.35 5.85 1.45
N GLY A 91 -11.24 6.42 0.31
CA GLY A 91 -11.90 6.05 -0.92
C GLY A 91 -12.76 7.21 -1.42
N PRO A 92 -14.10 7.21 -1.22
CA PRO A 92 -14.98 6.27 -0.52
C PRO A 92 -14.85 4.81 -0.97
N GLY A 93 -15.30 3.87 -0.14
CA GLY A 93 -15.37 2.46 -0.51
C GLY A 93 -14.16 1.61 -0.15
N GLY A 94 -13.15 2.18 0.52
CA GLY A 94 -12.04 1.40 1.07
C GLY A 94 -12.45 0.63 2.33
N GLY A 95 -12.06 -0.65 2.44
CA GLY A 95 -12.34 -1.51 3.58
C GLY A 95 -11.18 -1.55 4.58
N ASP A 96 -11.52 -1.68 5.85
CA ASP A 96 -10.55 -1.78 6.95
C ASP A 96 -10.52 -3.16 7.60
N VAL A 97 -11.64 -3.92 7.53
CA VAL A 97 -11.78 -5.19 8.27
C VAL A 97 -10.75 -6.22 7.83
N ASP A 98 -10.44 -6.34 6.54
CA ASP A 98 -9.42 -7.27 6.06
C ASP A 98 -7.98 -6.84 6.41
N ASN A 99 -7.80 -5.57 6.70
CA ASN A 99 -6.50 -5.00 7.05
C ASN A 99 -6.08 -5.25 8.50
N TYR A 100 -6.95 -5.85 9.35
CA TYR A 100 -6.65 -6.07 10.77
C TYR A 100 -5.34 -6.86 10.98
N ARG A 101 -5.02 -7.80 10.09
CA ARG A 101 -3.80 -8.63 10.13
C ARG A 101 -2.49 -7.83 10.08
N TYR A 102 -2.52 -6.62 9.51
CA TYR A 102 -1.36 -5.70 9.42
C TYR A 102 -1.33 -4.66 10.54
N ARG A 103 -2.25 -4.75 11.53
CA ARG A 103 -2.43 -3.73 12.56
C ARG A 103 -1.92 -4.12 13.95
N PHE A 104 -1.48 -5.37 14.14
CA PHE A 104 -1.07 -5.85 15.46
C PHE A 104 0.16 -5.13 16.03
N ASP A 105 1.10 -4.73 15.18
CA ASP A 105 2.34 -4.05 15.53
C ASP A 105 2.30 -2.54 15.24
N GLU A 106 1.13 -2.03 14.86
CA GLU A 106 1.03 -0.60 14.59
C GLU A 106 1.36 0.25 15.82
N PRO A 107 2.00 1.42 15.57
CA PRO A 107 2.40 2.34 16.62
C PRO A 107 1.25 2.90 17.47
N LEU A 108 0.01 2.61 17.13
CA LEU A 108 -1.20 3.00 17.84
C LEU A 108 -1.45 2.15 19.11
N GLY A 109 -0.74 1.17 19.31
CA GLY A 109 -0.55 -0.11 19.96
C GLY A 109 -0.91 -0.36 21.39
N ALA A 110 -1.23 0.55 22.28
CA ALA A 110 -1.73 0.19 23.63
C ALA A 110 -3.24 0.43 23.76
N ARG A 111 -3.97 0.45 22.62
CA ARG A 111 -5.38 0.81 22.54
C ARG A 111 -6.21 -0.34 21.98
N THR A 112 -7.50 -0.37 22.34
CA THR A 112 -8.47 -1.15 21.59
C THR A 112 -8.67 -0.47 20.25
N LEU A 113 -8.30 -1.16 19.15
CA LEU A 113 -8.45 -0.66 17.79
C LEU A 113 -9.74 -1.20 17.19
N ILE A 114 -10.59 -0.31 16.71
CA ILE A 114 -11.86 -0.64 16.06
C ILE A 114 -11.73 -0.35 14.57
N LEU A 115 -11.86 -1.41 13.77
CA LEU A 115 -11.90 -1.38 12.32
C LEU A 115 -13.30 -1.76 11.89
N PHE A 116 -13.85 -1.09 10.89
CA PHE A 116 -15.13 -1.48 10.32
C PHE A 116 -15.19 -1.14 8.83
N ASP A 117 -15.84 -1.98 8.07
CA ASP A 117 -16.18 -1.66 6.70
C ASP A 117 -17.45 -0.82 6.69
N GLN A 118 -17.37 0.37 6.13
CA GLN A 118 -18.51 1.27 6.03
C GLN A 118 -19.67 0.56 5.30
N ARG A 119 -20.91 1.06 5.47
CA ARG A 119 -22.06 0.49 4.76
C ARG A 119 -21.79 0.39 3.26
N GLY A 120 -22.09 -0.76 2.69
CA GLY A 120 -21.86 -1.01 1.27
C GLY A 120 -20.43 -1.41 0.89
N VAL A 121 -19.48 -1.48 1.83
CA VAL A 121 -18.07 -1.76 1.58
C VAL A 121 -17.75 -3.21 1.89
N GLN A 122 -17.01 -3.85 1.03
CA GLN A 122 -16.39 -5.18 1.13
C GLN A 122 -17.22 -6.23 1.90
N TYR A 123 -16.97 -6.40 3.22
CA TYR A 123 -17.61 -7.45 4.05
C TYR A 123 -18.88 -6.98 4.75
N SER A 124 -19.24 -5.71 4.63
CA SER A 124 -20.57 -5.23 5.02
C SER A 124 -21.63 -5.69 4.03
N VAL A 125 -22.84 -5.98 4.49
CA VAL A 125 -23.91 -6.57 3.67
C VAL A 125 -25.06 -5.58 3.52
N PRO A 126 -25.44 -5.22 2.27
CA PRO A 126 -24.87 -5.68 1.00
C PRO A 126 -23.56 -4.97 0.68
N ALA A 127 -22.61 -5.67 0.04
CA ALA A 127 -21.48 -5.02 -0.64
C ALA A 127 -21.94 -4.44 -1.98
N LEU A 128 -21.61 -3.18 -2.26
CA LEU A 128 -22.07 -2.51 -3.47
C LEU A 128 -21.09 -2.73 -4.64
N CYS A 129 -21.46 -3.61 -5.56
CA CYS A 129 -20.74 -3.84 -6.83
C CYS A 129 -19.27 -4.32 -6.66
N PRO A 130 -19.02 -5.43 -5.99
CA PRO A 130 -17.65 -5.94 -5.81
C PRO A 130 -16.95 -6.25 -7.15
N GLU A 131 -17.71 -6.48 -8.23
CA GLU A 131 -17.21 -6.77 -9.57
C GLU A 131 -16.61 -5.56 -10.31
N LEU A 132 -16.85 -4.35 -9.85
CA LEU A 132 -16.43 -3.14 -10.59
C LEU A 132 -14.91 -2.90 -10.57
N GLY A 133 -14.19 -3.41 -9.57
CA GLY A 133 -12.75 -3.32 -9.53
C GLY A 133 -12.09 -4.02 -10.73
N ASP A 134 -12.49 -5.25 -11.00
CA ASP A 134 -12.02 -6.00 -12.17
C ASP A 134 -12.49 -5.37 -13.49
N ALA A 135 -13.70 -4.82 -13.56
CA ALA A 135 -14.18 -4.11 -14.74
C ALA A 135 -13.33 -2.87 -15.06
N ILE A 136 -12.96 -2.09 -14.02
CA ILE A 136 -12.10 -0.91 -14.15
C ILE A 136 -10.71 -1.31 -14.61
N PHE A 137 -10.12 -2.31 -13.97
CA PHE A 137 -8.82 -2.83 -14.37
C PHE A 137 -8.83 -3.28 -15.84
N THR A 138 -9.80 -4.11 -16.20
CA THR A 138 -9.97 -4.63 -17.58
C THR A 138 -10.08 -3.51 -18.61
N ALA A 139 -10.91 -2.51 -18.37
CA ALA A 139 -11.07 -1.38 -19.28
C ALA A 139 -9.76 -0.61 -19.48
N SER A 140 -9.00 -0.40 -18.40
CA SER A 140 -7.75 0.36 -18.42
C SER A 140 -6.62 -0.30 -19.21
N VAL A 141 -6.59 -1.65 -19.31
CA VAL A 141 -5.50 -2.40 -19.96
C VAL A 141 -5.82 -2.86 -21.40
N ARG A 142 -7.02 -2.55 -21.91
CA ARG A 142 -7.44 -2.90 -23.28
C ARG A 142 -6.99 -1.90 -24.34
N GLY A 143 -6.47 -0.74 -23.96
CA GLY A 143 -6.05 0.31 -24.89
C GLY A 143 -7.21 0.94 -25.63
N LEU A 144 -8.35 1.10 -24.97
CA LEU A 144 -9.53 1.78 -25.49
C LEU A 144 -9.28 3.30 -25.61
N SER A 145 -10.05 3.96 -26.47
CA SER A 145 -10.14 5.42 -26.41
C SER A 145 -10.81 5.86 -25.11
N PRO A 146 -10.57 7.10 -24.61
CA PRO A 146 -11.20 7.60 -23.39
C PRO A 146 -12.72 7.48 -23.40
N ASP A 147 -13.37 7.76 -24.53
CA ASP A 147 -14.82 7.66 -24.68
C ASP A 147 -15.30 6.20 -24.61
N ALA A 148 -14.60 5.27 -25.27
CA ALA A 148 -14.95 3.85 -25.23
C ALA A 148 -14.72 3.25 -23.82
N GLU A 149 -13.63 3.61 -23.16
CA GLU A 149 -13.36 3.22 -21.76
C GLU A 149 -14.47 3.75 -20.84
N THR A 150 -14.83 5.02 -20.98
CA THR A 150 -15.92 5.64 -20.21
C THR A 150 -17.26 4.95 -20.47
N ALA A 151 -17.60 4.67 -21.72
CA ALA A 151 -18.85 4.00 -22.08
C ALA A 151 -18.96 2.59 -21.47
N ASP A 152 -17.88 1.79 -21.56
CA ASP A 152 -17.82 0.45 -20.95
C ASP A 152 -18.06 0.52 -19.44
N LEU A 153 -17.43 1.48 -18.76
CA LEU A 153 -17.54 1.64 -17.31
C LEU A 153 -18.87 2.22 -16.86
N VAL A 154 -19.45 3.16 -17.60
CA VAL A 154 -20.82 3.64 -17.36
C VAL A 154 -21.81 2.49 -17.46
N LEU A 155 -21.66 1.62 -18.47
CA LEU A 155 -22.52 0.45 -18.62
C LEU A 155 -22.33 -0.56 -17.49
N ALA A 156 -21.10 -0.80 -17.04
CA ALA A 156 -20.82 -1.69 -15.90
C ALA A 156 -21.48 -1.16 -14.61
N HIS A 157 -21.31 0.13 -14.32
CA HIS A 157 -21.95 0.77 -13.18
C HIS A 157 -23.48 0.71 -13.26
N LYS A 158 -24.04 0.98 -14.44
CA LYS A 158 -25.49 0.92 -14.65
C LYS A 158 -26.05 -0.49 -14.39
N ARG A 159 -25.39 -1.53 -14.88
CA ARG A 159 -25.82 -2.92 -14.64
C ARG A 159 -25.86 -3.25 -13.14
N CYS A 160 -24.83 -2.83 -12.41
CA CYS A 160 -24.82 -3.02 -10.97
C CYS A 160 -25.91 -2.19 -10.27
N HIS A 161 -26.04 -0.90 -10.62
CA HIS A 161 -27.10 -0.04 -10.10
C HIS A 161 -28.50 -0.70 -10.26
N ASP A 162 -28.83 -1.11 -11.48
CA ASP A 162 -30.15 -1.69 -11.78
C ASP A 162 -30.40 -2.99 -10.99
N ARG A 163 -29.37 -3.81 -10.78
CA ARG A 163 -29.42 -5.00 -9.92
C ARG A 163 -29.71 -4.64 -8.47
N LEU A 164 -28.97 -3.67 -7.90
CA LEU A 164 -29.16 -3.23 -6.52
C LEU A 164 -30.56 -2.64 -6.28
N ILE A 165 -31.08 -1.87 -7.22
CA ILE A 165 -32.46 -1.35 -7.16
C ILE A 165 -33.48 -2.49 -7.24
N ALA A 166 -33.27 -3.48 -8.11
CA ALA A 166 -34.14 -4.66 -8.21
C ALA A 166 -34.13 -5.49 -6.91
N ASP A 167 -33.01 -5.53 -6.20
CA ASP A 167 -32.84 -6.15 -4.89
C ASP A 167 -33.42 -5.30 -3.75
N GLY A 168 -34.03 -4.14 -4.05
CA GLY A 168 -34.67 -3.24 -3.09
C GLY A 168 -33.69 -2.44 -2.23
N VAL A 169 -32.44 -2.25 -2.68
CA VAL A 169 -31.44 -1.40 -2.00
C VAL A 169 -31.78 0.06 -2.24
N ASP A 170 -31.85 0.86 -1.18
CA ASP A 170 -32.00 2.32 -1.29
C ASP A 170 -30.61 2.98 -1.31
N LEU A 171 -30.05 3.17 -2.51
CA LEU A 171 -28.72 3.74 -2.70
C LEU A 171 -28.55 5.15 -2.10
N THR A 172 -29.64 5.89 -1.88
CA THR A 172 -29.59 7.20 -1.23
C THR A 172 -29.21 7.12 0.26
N LYS A 173 -29.20 5.92 0.84
CA LYS A 173 -28.85 5.64 2.25
C LYS A 173 -27.39 5.20 2.43
N TYR A 174 -26.62 5.10 1.33
CA TYR A 174 -25.20 4.77 1.38
C TYR A 174 -24.37 6.04 1.21
N ASN A 175 -24.34 6.85 2.28
CA ASN A 175 -23.78 8.19 2.29
C ASN A 175 -23.04 8.48 3.61
N THR A 176 -22.34 9.63 3.69
CA THR A 176 -21.53 10.02 4.85
C THR A 176 -22.34 10.13 6.13
N ASP A 177 -23.54 10.76 6.11
CA ASP A 177 -24.35 10.93 7.33
C ASP A 177 -24.87 9.58 7.86
N ALA A 178 -25.22 8.66 6.96
CA ALA A 178 -25.64 7.31 7.36
C ALA A 178 -24.46 6.51 7.95
N THR A 179 -23.24 6.68 7.42
CA THR A 179 -22.02 6.11 8.00
C THR A 179 -21.74 6.68 9.39
N VAL A 180 -21.96 7.98 9.61
CA VAL A 180 -21.88 8.62 10.93
C VAL A 180 -22.87 7.99 11.93
N ALA A 181 -24.10 7.72 11.49
CA ALA A 181 -25.09 7.04 12.33
C ALA A 181 -24.68 5.58 12.65
N ASP A 182 -24.05 4.86 11.70
CA ASP A 182 -23.47 3.54 11.94
C ASP A 182 -22.35 3.58 12.97
N MET A 183 -21.49 4.59 12.92
CA MET A 183 -20.43 4.78 13.91
C MET A 183 -20.99 4.95 15.32
N GLU A 184 -22.04 5.75 15.47
CA GLU A 184 -22.69 5.97 16.78
C GLU A 184 -23.38 4.70 17.28
N ALA A 185 -24.00 3.92 16.37
CA ALA A 185 -24.56 2.62 16.68
C ALA A 185 -23.45 1.63 17.12
N LEU A 186 -22.30 1.62 16.42
CA LEU A 186 -21.15 0.78 16.74
C LEU A 186 -20.53 1.14 18.09
N ARG A 187 -20.31 2.44 18.36
CA ARG A 187 -19.78 2.92 19.63
C ARG A 187 -20.65 2.44 20.80
N THR A 188 -21.96 2.59 20.66
CA THR A 188 -22.95 2.20 21.66
C THR A 188 -22.98 0.67 21.84
N ALA A 189 -22.95 -0.10 20.74
CA ALA A 189 -22.93 -1.56 20.77
C ALA A 189 -21.69 -2.14 21.46
N LEU A 190 -20.54 -1.44 21.33
CA LEU A 190 -19.30 -1.79 22.01
C LEU A 190 -19.21 -1.28 23.45
N GLY A 191 -20.17 -0.46 23.90
CA GLY A 191 -20.25 0.05 25.28
C GLY A 191 -19.29 1.19 25.58
N PHE A 192 -18.75 1.89 24.59
CA PHE A 192 -17.86 3.04 24.80
C PHE A 192 -18.67 4.34 25.00
N GLU A 193 -18.35 5.11 26.03
CA GLU A 193 -18.92 6.44 26.22
C GLU A 193 -18.38 7.43 25.18
N LYS A 194 -17.07 7.38 24.98
CA LYS A 194 -16.33 8.16 24.00
C LYS A 194 -15.26 7.30 23.36
N TRP A 195 -14.73 7.75 22.25
CA TRP A 195 -13.57 7.16 21.59
C TRP A 195 -12.70 8.20 20.91
N LYS A 196 -11.50 7.80 20.55
CA LYS A 196 -10.64 8.55 19.65
C LYS A 196 -10.97 8.18 18.22
N VAL A 197 -10.81 9.14 17.31
CA VAL A 197 -11.13 8.95 15.89
C VAL A 197 -9.89 9.28 15.06
N TYR A 198 -9.51 8.37 14.17
CA TYR A 198 -8.52 8.59 13.13
C TYR A 198 -9.18 8.43 11.77
N GLY A 199 -9.13 9.47 10.95
CA GLY A 199 -9.61 9.43 9.57
C GLY A 199 -8.49 9.74 8.58
N ILE A 200 -8.47 9.02 7.45
CA ILE A 200 -7.56 9.28 6.34
C ILE A 200 -8.37 9.53 5.05
N SER A 201 -7.95 10.52 4.24
CA SER A 201 -8.58 10.76 2.94
C SER A 201 -10.09 11.01 3.11
N TYR A 202 -10.97 10.31 2.36
CA TYR A 202 -12.42 10.37 2.59
C TYR A 202 -12.82 10.03 4.04
N GLY A 203 -12.06 9.20 4.75
CA GLY A 203 -12.29 8.98 6.18
C GLY A 203 -12.22 10.24 7.03
N THR A 204 -11.51 11.29 6.57
CA THR A 204 -11.52 12.60 7.22
C THR A 204 -12.86 13.32 7.02
N ALA A 205 -13.53 13.16 5.88
CA ALA A 205 -14.87 13.69 5.66
C ALA A 205 -15.88 13.04 6.61
N VAL A 206 -15.80 11.72 6.81
CA VAL A 206 -16.60 11.01 7.83
C VAL A 206 -16.27 11.52 9.23
N GLY A 207 -14.97 11.70 9.56
CA GLY A 207 -14.52 12.27 10.84
C GLY A 207 -15.01 13.69 11.08
N LEU A 208 -15.00 14.55 10.05
CA LEU A 208 -15.54 15.91 10.10
C LEU A 208 -17.06 15.92 10.30
N ALA A 209 -17.79 15.04 9.61
CA ALA A 209 -19.23 14.89 9.79
C ALA A 209 -19.56 14.36 11.20
N TYR A 210 -18.78 13.40 11.70
CA TYR A 210 -18.93 12.88 13.06
C TYR A 210 -18.61 13.96 14.12
N LEU A 211 -17.57 14.77 13.90
CA LEU A 211 -17.27 15.94 14.74
C LEU A 211 -18.41 16.96 14.75
N ARG A 212 -19.05 17.20 13.58
CA ARG A 212 -20.18 18.12 13.47
C ARG A 212 -21.37 17.68 14.32
N ASP A 213 -21.66 16.37 14.32
CA ASP A 213 -22.91 15.85 14.87
C ASP A 213 -22.73 15.23 16.29
N HIS A 214 -21.52 14.75 16.64
CA HIS A 214 -21.24 14.00 17.86
C HIS A 214 -19.92 14.41 18.54
N ALA A 215 -19.62 15.71 18.56
CA ALA A 215 -18.37 16.22 19.18
C ALA A 215 -18.22 15.78 20.64
N ASP A 216 -19.32 15.61 21.38
CA ASP A 216 -19.36 15.14 22.77
C ASP A 216 -18.95 13.65 22.94
N ARG A 217 -18.85 12.89 21.85
CA ARG A 217 -18.46 11.48 21.81
C ARG A 217 -16.99 11.27 21.39
N ILE A 218 -16.25 12.34 21.15
CA ILE A 218 -14.88 12.30 20.67
C ILE A 218 -13.94 12.79 21.78
N ASP A 219 -12.96 11.96 22.15
CA ASP A 219 -11.87 12.35 23.06
C ASP A 219 -10.71 13.03 22.33
N ALA A 220 -10.40 12.58 21.12
CA ALA A 220 -9.42 13.19 20.23
C ALA A 220 -9.72 12.81 18.77
N LEU A 221 -9.39 13.72 17.85
CA LEU A 221 -9.57 13.53 16.42
C LEU A 221 -8.25 13.73 15.68
N VAL A 222 -7.91 12.78 14.79
CA VAL A 222 -6.81 12.92 13.83
C VAL A 222 -7.39 12.91 12.42
N LEU A 223 -7.07 13.92 11.64
CA LEU A 223 -7.45 14.07 10.25
C LEU A 223 -6.19 14.04 9.39
N ASP A 224 -5.98 12.97 8.65
CA ASP A 224 -4.77 12.70 7.87
C ASP A 224 -5.06 12.82 6.38
N SER A 225 -4.41 13.75 5.67
CA SER A 225 -4.62 14.02 4.25
C SER A 225 -6.09 14.36 3.94
N VAL A 226 -6.49 15.56 4.32
CA VAL A 226 -7.91 15.94 4.47
C VAL A 226 -8.66 16.04 3.15
N TYR A 227 -9.75 15.27 3.05
CA TYR A 227 -10.80 15.44 2.05
C TYR A 227 -11.97 16.22 2.72
N ALA A 228 -11.97 17.53 2.56
CA ALA A 228 -12.96 18.39 3.21
C ALA A 228 -14.39 18.12 2.69
N LEU A 229 -15.40 18.43 3.51
CA LEU A 229 -16.81 18.14 3.17
C LEU A 229 -17.32 18.89 1.93
N ASP A 230 -16.65 19.96 1.54
CA ASP A 230 -16.95 20.83 0.39
C ASP A 230 -15.90 20.75 -0.73
N SER A 231 -14.95 19.80 -0.65
CA SER A 231 -13.94 19.62 -1.72
C SER A 231 -14.58 19.14 -3.01
N PRO A 232 -14.26 19.76 -4.16
CA PRO A 232 -14.71 19.27 -5.46
C PRO A 232 -14.02 17.92 -5.79
N PRO A 233 -14.76 16.92 -6.28
CA PRO A 233 -14.20 15.57 -6.47
C PRO A 233 -13.31 15.43 -7.70
N ALA A 234 -13.55 16.20 -8.77
CA ALA A 234 -12.86 16.09 -10.04
C ALA A 234 -11.90 17.24 -10.32
N SER A 235 -12.33 18.48 -10.07
CA SER A 235 -11.62 19.69 -10.50
C SER A 235 -10.23 19.86 -9.90
N ASN A 236 -9.97 19.28 -8.72
CA ASN A 236 -8.65 19.34 -8.06
C ASN A 236 -7.68 18.21 -8.47
N VAL A 237 -8.13 17.16 -9.15
CA VAL A 237 -7.31 15.94 -9.35
C VAL A 237 -6.10 16.21 -10.25
N VAL A 238 -6.32 16.78 -11.44
CA VAL A 238 -5.22 17.07 -12.37
C VAL A 238 -4.25 18.11 -11.81
N PRO A 239 -4.72 19.27 -11.27
CA PRO A 239 -3.82 20.23 -10.63
C PRO A 239 -2.99 19.64 -9.50
N SER A 240 -3.58 18.83 -8.61
CA SER A 240 -2.87 18.23 -7.48
C SER A 240 -1.83 17.20 -7.92
N MET A 241 -2.20 16.33 -8.88
CA MET A 241 -1.27 15.36 -9.46
C MET A 241 -0.08 16.05 -10.12
N MET A 242 -0.32 17.07 -10.95
CA MET A 242 0.73 17.78 -11.66
C MET A 242 1.61 18.60 -10.71
N ALA A 243 1.04 19.19 -9.66
CA ALA A 243 1.82 19.85 -8.62
C ALA A 243 2.74 18.87 -7.86
N SER A 244 2.25 17.68 -7.56
CA SER A 244 3.05 16.62 -6.94
C SER A 244 4.19 16.16 -7.86
N LEU A 245 3.89 15.88 -9.12
CA LEU A 245 4.89 15.50 -10.14
C LEU A 245 5.93 16.60 -10.34
N GLY A 246 5.52 17.87 -10.41
CA GLY A 246 6.43 19.01 -10.53
C GLY A 246 7.40 19.13 -9.35
N LYS A 247 6.91 18.92 -8.11
CA LYS A 247 7.77 18.88 -6.91
C LYS A 247 8.78 17.73 -6.96
N LEU A 248 8.35 16.55 -7.43
CA LEU A 248 9.24 15.40 -7.63
C LEU A 248 10.27 15.68 -8.73
N SER A 249 9.87 16.29 -9.86
CA SER A 249 10.76 16.69 -10.95
C SER A 249 11.81 17.71 -10.47
N ALA A 250 11.41 18.70 -9.69
CA ALA A 250 12.31 19.67 -9.08
C ALA A 250 13.32 18.99 -8.14
N ALA A 251 12.91 18.03 -7.33
CA ALA A 251 13.79 17.26 -6.46
C ALA A 251 14.79 16.39 -7.27
N CYS A 252 14.35 15.79 -8.39
CA CYS A 252 15.25 15.08 -9.31
C CYS A 252 16.27 16.03 -9.95
N THR A 253 15.84 17.20 -10.40
CA THR A 253 16.72 18.23 -10.97
C THR A 253 17.79 18.69 -9.98
N ALA A 254 17.44 18.80 -8.70
CA ALA A 254 18.37 19.14 -7.63
C ALA A 254 19.35 17.99 -7.27
N ASN A 255 19.04 16.76 -7.66
CA ASN A 255 19.90 15.58 -7.47
C ASN A 255 20.75 15.34 -8.72
N ALA A 256 22.06 15.53 -8.62
CA ALA A 256 22.98 15.48 -9.78
C ALA A 256 22.89 14.14 -10.56
N ALA A 257 22.78 13.00 -9.88
CA ALA A 257 22.69 11.68 -10.54
C ALA A 257 21.33 11.50 -11.25
N CYS A 258 20.24 11.93 -10.62
CA CYS A 258 18.91 11.90 -11.20
C CYS A 258 18.82 12.79 -12.43
N HIS A 259 19.25 14.05 -12.31
CA HIS A 259 19.25 15.01 -13.42
C HIS A 259 20.10 14.54 -14.60
N ALA A 260 21.30 14.02 -14.34
CA ALA A 260 22.17 13.51 -15.39
C ALA A 260 21.54 12.33 -16.16
N ARG A 261 20.71 11.52 -15.49
CA ARG A 261 20.09 10.34 -16.11
C ARG A 261 18.75 10.64 -16.79
N PHE A 262 17.89 11.46 -16.20
CA PHE A 262 16.51 11.66 -16.63
C PHE A 262 16.20 13.07 -17.14
N GLY A 263 17.05 14.06 -16.84
CA GLY A 263 16.78 15.45 -17.17
C GLY A 263 15.57 16.00 -16.41
N ASP A 264 14.70 16.70 -17.12
CA ASP A 264 13.42 17.19 -16.60
C ASP A 264 12.37 16.08 -16.65
N VAL A 265 11.99 15.57 -15.49
CA VAL A 265 11.06 14.44 -15.35
C VAL A 265 9.64 14.82 -15.80
N GLU A 266 9.22 16.07 -15.62
CA GLU A 266 7.90 16.53 -16.07
C GLU A 266 7.84 16.58 -17.60
N ALA A 267 8.89 17.11 -18.25
CA ALA A 267 8.99 17.10 -19.72
C ALA A 267 9.04 15.66 -20.27
N LEU A 268 9.75 14.76 -19.60
CA LEU A 268 9.83 13.34 -19.95
C LEU A 268 8.45 12.66 -19.82
N PHE A 269 7.70 12.96 -18.76
CA PHE A 269 6.33 12.49 -18.57
C PHE A 269 5.40 12.96 -19.69
N GLN A 270 5.44 14.26 -20.05
CA GLN A 270 4.62 14.79 -21.14
C GLN A 270 4.96 14.13 -22.47
N LYS A 271 6.25 13.86 -22.73
CA LYS A 271 6.68 13.12 -23.93
C LYS A 271 6.12 11.69 -23.92
N ALA A 272 6.26 10.94 -22.82
CA ALA A 272 5.76 9.58 -22.69
C ALA A 272 4.25 9.53 -22.93
N LEU A 273 3.50 10.46 -22.34
CA LEU A 273 2.04 10.57 -22.50
C LEU A 273 1.67 10.87 -23.97
N ALA A 274 2.33 11.85 -24.60
CA ALA A 274 2.08 12.18 -26.01
C ALA A 274 2.39 11.02 -26.96
N ASP A 275 3.44 10.24 -26.68
CA ASP A 275 3.79 9.04 -27.45
C ASP A 275 2.73 7.95 -27.30
N LEU A 276 2.19 7.74 -26.09
CA LEU A 276 1.11 6.79 -25.82
C LEU A 276 -0.22 7.21 -26.46
N VAL A 277 -0.50 8.51 -26.56
CA VAL A 277 -1.69 9.04 -27.26
C VAL A 277 -1.60 8.71 -28.75
N ARG A 278 -0.42 8.79 -29.35
CA ARG A 278 -0.21 8.44 -30.76
C ARG A 278 -0.29 6.93 -30.97
N GLU A 279 0.31 6.16 -30.08
CA GLU A 279 0.37 4.71 -30.19
C GLU A 279 0.52 4.08 -28.78
N PRO A 280 -0.52 3.40 -28.27
CA PRO A 280 -0.42 2.62 -27.04
C PRO A 280 0.71 1.59 -27.10
N LEU A 281 1.32 1.28 -25.98
CA LEU A 281 2.40 0.32 -25.90
C LEU A 281 1.84 -1.06 -25.51
N THR A 282 2.05 -2.06 -26.36
CA THR A 282 1.63 -3.43 -26.09
C THR A 282 2.75 -4.20 -25.42
N VAL A 283 2.47 -4.80 -24.27
CA VAL A 283 3.42 -5.62 -23.51
C VAL A 283 2.81 -7.00 -23.22
N PRO A 284 3.63 -8.07 -23.18
CA PRO A 284 3.13 -9.38 -22.80
C PRO A 284 2.63 -9.34 -21.36
N SER A 285 1.57 -10.08 -21.05
CA SER A 285 1.18 -10.31 -19.66
C SER A 285 2.29 -11.07 -18.94
N LEU A 286 2.70 -10.59 -17.78
CA LEU A 286 3.72 -11.25 -16.94
C LEU A 286 3.09 -12.28 -15.98
N ASP A 287 1.79 -12.26 -15.80
CA ASP A 287 1.08 -13.21 -14.95
C ASP A 287 0.72 -14.48 -15.73
N ALA A 288 1.52 -15.53 -15.53
CA ALA A 288 1.25 -16.86 -16.10
C ALA A 288 0.06 -17.58 -15.43
N THR A 289 -0.46 -17.04 -14.32
CA THR A 289 -1.56 -17.62 -13.54
C THR A 289 -2.89 -16.92 -13.76
N ALA A 290 -2.88 -15.71 -14.35
CA ALA A 290 -4.09 -15.00 -14.71
C ALA A 290 -4.72 -15.63 -15.96
N ASP A 291 -6.05 -15.70 -16.01
CA ASP A 291 -6.84 -16.01 -17.21
C ASP A 291 -6.62 -15.02 -18.39
N TRP A 292 -5.59 -14.17 -18.25
CA TRP A 292 -5.20 -13.15 -19.21
C TRP A 292 -4.17 -13.71 -20.21
N THR A 293 -4.68 -14.33 -21.25
CA THR A 293 -3.88 -14.70 -22.43
C THR A 293 -3.68 -13.50 -23.37
N GLU A 294 -4.34 -12.37 -23.10
CA GLU A 294 -4.26 -11.16 -23.94
C GLU A 294 -3.12 -10.25 -23.51
N ALA A 295 -2.45 -9.65 -24.49
CA ALA A 295 -1.41 -8.66 -24.22
C ALA A 295 -1.98 -7.41 -23.57
N VAL A 296 -1.32 -6.92 -22.51
CA VAL A 296 -1.66 -5.66 -21.82
C VAL A 296 -1.32 -4.48 -22.74
N LYS A 297 -2.25 -3.55 -22.90
CA LYS A 297 -2.00 -2.28 -23.62
C LYS A 297 -1.87 -1.14 -22.64
N ILE A 298 -0.69 -0.59 -22.56
CA ILE A 298 -0.44 0.65 -21.81
C ILE A 298 -1.02 1.80 -22.61
N SER A 299 -2.24 2.19 -22.27
CA SER A 299 -2.92 3.37 -22.81
C SER A 299 -2.51 4.64 -22.05
N PRO A 300 -2.81 5.85 -22.58
CA PRO A 300 -2.64 7.09 -21.82
C PRO A 300 -3.33 7.05 -20.46
N SER A 301 -4.56 6.54 -20.37
CA SER A 301 -5.32 6.44 -19.12
C SER A 301 -4.69 5.47 -18.12
N ALA A 302 -4.22 4.29 -18.57
CA ALA A 302 -3.48 3.35 -17.72
C ALA A 302 -2.17 3.96 -17.18
N PHE A 303 -1.42 4.65 -18.04
CA PHE A 303 -0.19 5.33 -17.64
C PHE A 303 -0.48 6.39 -16.57
N LEU A 304 -1.47 7.26 -16.79
CA LEU A 304 -1.87 8.28 -15.83
C LEU A 304 -2.33 7.67 -14.51
N ALA A 305 -3.14 6.60 -14.55
CA ALA A 305 -3.61 5.93 -13.36
C ALA A 305 -2.47 5.35 -12.52
N VAL A 306 -1.49 4.68 -13.16
CA VAL A 306 -0.32 4.12 -12.46
C VAL A 306 0.56 5.24 -11.89
N ILE A 307 0.93 6.26 -12.66
CA ILE A 307 1.75 7.37 -12.15
C ILE A 307 1.05 8.09 -11.01
N HIS A 308 -0.26 8.35 -11.13
CA HIS A 308 -1.05 8.95 -10.06
C HIS A 308 -1.00 8.09 -8.78
N GLN A 309 -1.14 6.77 -8.88
CA GLN A 309 -1.05 5.86 -7.73
C GLN A 309 0.37 5.80 -7.13
N LEU A 310 1.42 5.83 -7.94
CA LEU A 310 2.80 5.88 -7.44
C LEU A 310 3.09 7.17 -6.66
N LEU A 311 2.46 8.28 -7.04
CA LEU A 311 2.58 9.56 -6.33
C LEU A 311 1.91 9.56 -4.94
N TYR A 312 1.03 8.59 -4.63
CA TYR A 312 0.48 8.42 -3.28
C TYR A 312 1.53 7.95 -2.29
N ASP A 313 2.47 7.11 -2.74
CA ASP A 313 3.40 6.41 -1.87
C ASP A 313 4.80 7.01 -1.97
N ARG A 314 5.29 7.55 -0.85
CA ARG A 314 6.66 8.06 -0.77
C ARG A 314 7.71 7.01 -1.14
N ASP A 315 7.48 5.74 -0.79
CA ASP A 315 8.44 4.67 -1.05
C ASP A 315 8.54 4.33 -2.55
N ALA A 316 7.56 4.78 -3.37
CA ALA A 316 7.57 4.69 -4.82
C ALA A 316 8.35 5.86 -5.50
N TYR A 317 8.50 7.00 -4.82
CA TYR A 317 9.13 8.19 -5.41
C TYR A 317 10.50 7.95 -6.03
N PRO A 318 11.40 7.16 -5.43
CA PRO A 318 12.70 6.84 -6.03
C PRO A 318 12.60 6.25 -7.44
N LEU A 319 11.50 5.57 -7.76
CA LEU A 319 11.29 4.80 -8.99
C LEU A 319 10.54 5.57 -10.06
N ILE A 320 9.76 6.59 -9.72
CA ILE A 320 8.87 7.28 -10.66
C ILE A 320 9.64 7.81 -11.89
N PRO A 321 10.80 8.51 -11.77
CA PRO A 321 11.54 8.96 -12.94
C PRO A 321 11.99 7.82 -13.84
N TYR A 322 12.39 6.69 -13.25
CA TYR A 322 12.82 5.50 -13.98
C TYR A 322 11.65 4.85 -14.75
N VAL A 323 10.49 4.72 -14.12
CA VAL A 323 9.27 4.17 -14.77
C VAL A 323 8.86 5.04 -15.96
N ILE A 324 8.85 6.36 -15.79
CA ILE A 324 8.52 7.32 -16.87
C ILE A 324 9.52 7.20 -18.02
N ASP A 325 10.82 7.11 -17.72
CA ASP A 325 11.89 6.95 -18.71
C ASP A 325 11.72 5.67 -19.54
N ARG A 326 11.38 4.55 -18.90
CA ARG A 326 11.15 3.30 -19.62
C ARG A 326 9.97 3.38 -20.58
N VAL A 327 8.86 3.95 -20.14
CA VAL A 327 7.68 4.16 -21.02
C VAL A 327 8.03 5.12 -22.17
N ALA A 328 8.77 6.21 -21.92
CA ALA A 328 9.23 7.14 -22.95
C ALA A 328 10.22 6.51 -23.93
N ALA A 329 10.97 5.48 -23.51
CA ALA A 329 11.85 4.67 -24.36
C ALA A 329 11.09 3.53 -25.08
N ARG A 330 9.76 3.43 -24.95
CA ARG A 330 8.92 2.36 -25.51
C ARG A 330 9.22 0.97 -24.89
N ASP A 331 9.81 0.93 -23.70
CA ASP A 331 10.03 -0.26 -22.91
C ASP A 331 8.95 -0.36 -21.83
N GLY A 332 7.99 -1.23 -22.05
CA GLY A 332 6.85 -1.41 -21.14
C GLY A 332 7.02 -2.49 -20.09
N GLU A 333 8.12 -3.21 -20.06
CA GLU A 333 8.28 -4.38 -19.17
C GLU A 333 8.23 -3.99 -17.68
N VAL A 334 8.87 -2.89 -17.29
CA VAL A 334 8.79 -2.39 -15.90
C VAL A 334 7.36 -1.97 -15.55
N PHE A 335 6.66 -1.35 -16.50
CA PHE A 335 5.29 -0.94 -16.29
C PHE A 335 4.34 -2.13 -16.15
N ALA A 336 4.58 -3.22 -16.88
CA ALA A 336 3.80 -4.45 -16.78
C ALA A 336 3.82 -5.05 -15.35
N LEU A 337 4.98 -4.98 -14.66
CA LEU A 337 5.08 -5.38 -13.25
C LEU A 337 4.21 -4.54 -12.31
N LEU A 338 3.94 -3.27 -12.66
CA LEU A 338 3.11 -2.36 -11.89
C LEU A 338 1.61 -2.54 -12.17
N VAL A 339 1.25 -3.19 -13.28
CA VAL A 339 -0.15 -3.40 -13.68
C VAL A 339 -0.89 -4.26 -12.67
N ASP A 340 -0.26 -5.32 -12.14
CA ASP A 340 -0.87 -6.17 -11.11
C ASP A 340 -1.11 -5.42 -9.80
N GLN A 341 -0.18 -4.53 -9.41
CA GLN A 341 -0.38 -3.65 -8.26
C GLN A 341 -1.57 -2.72 -8.47
N PHE A 342 -1.75 -2.21 -9.69
CA PHE A 342 -2.91 -1.41 -10.05
C PHE A 342 -4.21 -2.22 -9.96
N ARG A 343 -4.21 -3.50 -10.38
CA ARG A 343 -5.36 -4.42 -10.22
C ARG A 343 -5.73 -4.59 -8.76
N GLY A 344 -4.75 -4.90 -7.91
CA GLY A 344 -4.96 -5.01 -6.47
C GLY A 344 -5.55 -3.73 -5.88
N ARG A 345 -5.07 -2.57 -6.31
CA ARG A 345 -5.58 -1.26 -5.88
C ARG A 345 -7.00 -1.01 -6.37
N ALA A 346 -7.33 -1.33 -7.61
CA ALA A 346 -8.69 -1.22 -8.15
C ALA A 346 -9.67 -2.09 -7.33
N ASN A 347 -9.28 -3.30 -6.97
CA ASN A 347 -10.10 -4.23 -6.20
C ASN A 347 -10.17 -3.90 -4.69
N SER A 348 -9.28 -3.05 -4.17
CA SER A 348 -9.33 -2.61 -2.77
C SER A 348 -10.44 -1.58 -2.48
N ILE A 349 -11.05 -1.02 -3.52
CA ILE A 349 -12.14 -0.04 -3.43
C ILE A 349 -13.45 -0.68 -3.88
N THR A 350 -14.48 -0.54 -3.07
CA THR A 350 -15.86 -0.92 -3.45
C THR A 350 -16.47 0.22 -4.28
N HIS A 351 -16.32 0.14 -5.60
CA HIS A 351 -16.66 1.24 -6.52
C HIS A 351 -18.15 1.59 -6.55
N GLY A 352 -19.03 0.67 -6.20
CA GLY A 352 -20.46 0.98 -6.02
C GLY A 352 -20.71 1.91 -4.83
N GLN A 353 -19.96 1.73 -3.73
CA GLN A 353 -20.01 2.66 -2.59
C GLN A 353 -19.39 4.01 -2.95
N TYR A 354 -18.28 4.01 -3.69
CA TYR A 354 -17.69 5.23 -4.22
C TYR A 354 -18.74 6.03 -5.01
N ALA A 355 -19.41 5.39 -5.97
CA ALA A 355 -20.44 6.04 -6.78
C ALA A 355 -21.64 6.50 -5.93
N ALA A 356 -22.09 5.72 -4.95
CA ALA A 356 -23.22 6.08 -4.10
C ALA A 356 -22.93 7.36 -3.28
N VAL A 357 -21.72 7.47 -2.71
CA VAL A 357 -21.32 8.66 -1.95
C VAL A 357 -21.06 9.84 -2.88
N GLU A 358 -20.17 9.70 -3.85
CA GLU A 358 -19.68 10.81 -4.66
C GLU A 358 -20.79 11.40 -5.55
N CYS A 359 -21.61 10.56 -6.17
CA CYS A 359 -22.73 11.03 -7.02
C CYS A 359 -23.85 11.67 -6.21
N TYR A 360 -23.99 11.35 -4.93
CA TYR A 360 -25.02 11.94 -4.07
C TYR A 360 -24.54 13.22 -3.38
N GLU A 361 -23.26 13.29 -2.99
CA GLU A 361 -22.74 14.31 -2.08
C GLU A 361 -21.83 15.34 -2.73
N ARG A 362 -21.11 15.00 -3.81
CA ARG A 362 -19.97 15.79 -4.31
C ARG A 362 -20.07 16.18 -5.78
N PHE A 363 -20.20 15.21 -6.71
CA PHE A 363 -20.30 15.48 -8.15
C PHE A 363 -21.43 16.45 -8.53
N PRO A 364 -22.57 16.51 -7.81
CA PRO A 364 -23.59 17.53 -8.08
C PRO A 364 -23.13 18.98 -7.86
N PHE A 365 -22.02 19.18 -7.15
CA PHE A 365 -21.45 20.52 -6.84
C PHE A 365 -20.13 20.79 -7.59
N ASP A 366 -19.74 19.89 -8.50
CA ASP A 366 -18.63 20.06 -9.44
C ASP A 366 -19.18 19.99 -10.87
N SER A 367 -18.40 20.43 -11.86
CA SER A 367 -18.84 20.41 -13.26
C SER A 367 -17.67 20.11 -14.20
N ARG A 368 -18.00 19.58 -15.41
CA ARG A 368 -17.00 19.43 -16.47
C ARG A 368 -16.31 20.74 -16.79
N ASP A 369 -17.06 21.83 -16.88
CA ASP A 369 -16.51 23.17 -17.18
C ASP A 369 -15.49 23.59 -16.11
N THR A 370 -15.79 23.38 -14.83
CA THR A 370 -14.86 23.66 -13.73
C THR A 370 -13.62 22.76 -13.82
N TYR A 371 -13.79 21.48 -14.09
CA TYR A 371 -12.69 20.52 -14.30
C TYR A 371 -11.80 20.94 -15.48
N GLU A 372 -12.40 21.29 -16.63
CA GLU A 372 -11.68 21.69 -17.84
C GLU A 372 -10.89 22.99 -17.62
N GLN A 373 -11.51 23.98 -16.95
CA GLN A 373 -10.85 25.23 -16.60
C GLN A 373 -9.66 25.00 -15.64
N ALA A 374 -9.86 24.24 -14.57
CA ALA A 374 -8.82 23.93 -13.60
C ALA A 374 -7.63 23.17 -14.23
N SER A 375 -7.89 22.37 -15.25
CA SER A 375 -6.91 21.51 -15.93
C SER A 375 -6.40 22.07 -17.26
N ALA A 376 -6.75 23.31 -17.61
CA ALA A 376 -6.52 23.89 -18.94
C ALA A 376 -5.03 23.91 -19.38
N GLN A 377 -4.09 24.05 -18.43
CA GLN A 377 -2.67 24.07 -18.72
C GLN A 377 -2.07 22.68 -19.02
N TRP A 378 -2.82 21.57 -18.77
CA TRP A 378 -2.38 20.20 -19.00
C TRP A 378 -3.39 19.43 -19.87
N PRO A 379 -3.59 19.82 -21.14
CA PRO A 379 -4.67 19.27 -21.98
C PRO A 379 -4.57 17.76 -22.18
N LEU A 380 -3.37 17.21 -22.40
CA LEU A 380 -3.21 15.76 -22.56
C LEU A 380 -3.56 14.98 -21.28
N VAL A 381 -3.18 15.49 -20.11
CA VAL A 381 -3.53 14.86 -18.82
C VAL A 381 -5.04 14.96 -18.60
N ARG A 382 -5.61 16.14 -18.80
CA ARG A 382 -7.06 16.41 -18.66
C ARG A 382 -7.89 15.44 -19.51
N ASP A 383 -7.55 15.31 -20.79
CA ASP A 383 -8.37 14.57 -21.76
C ASP A 383 -8.26 13.04 -21.56
N HIS A 384 -7.22 12.56 -20.85
CA HIS A 384 -6.99 11.15 -20.61
C HIS A 384 -7.10 10.72 -19.13
N MET A 385 -7.45 11.62 -18.19
CA MET A 385 -7.71 11.30 -16.78
C MET A 385 -9.09 10.65 -16.58
N THR A 386 -9.35 9.56 -17.30
CA THR A 386 -10.66 8.88 -17.32
C THR A 386 -11.05 8.36 -15.93
N LEU A 387 -10.08 8.00 -15.07
CA LEU A 387 -10.32 7.41 -13.75
C LEU A 387 -11.32 8.24 -12.88
N ILE A 388 -11.28 9.54 -12.98
CA ILE A 388 -12.14 10.44 -12.19
C ILE A 388 -13.25 11.06 -13.06
N VAL A 389 -12.89 11.59 -14.24
CA VAL A 389 -13.81 12.39 -15.06
C VAL A 389 -15.02 11.60 -15.56
N ARG A 390 -14.89 10.29 -15.73
CA ARG A 390 -16.01 9.40 -16.11
C ARG A 390 -17.17 9.43 -15.11
N HIS A 391 -16.92 9.85 -13.86
CA HIS A 391 -17.98 9.90 -12.86
C HIS A 391 -19.03 10.98 -13.13
N PHE A 392 -18.73 11.99 -13.95
CA PHE A 392 -19.78 12.89 -14.45
C PHE A 392 -20.85 12.12 -15.23
N ASP A 393 -20.45 11.10 -16.03
CA ASP A 393 -21.38 10.29 -16.82
C ASP A 393 -21.99 9.16 -15.97
N ILE A 394 -21.21 8.54 -15.07
CA ILE A 394 -21.70 7.53 -14.14
C ILE A 394 -22.78 8.12 -13.25
N CYS A 395 -22.56 9.30 -12.68
CA CYS A 395 -23.49 9.96 -11.77
C CYS A 395 -24.83 10.32 -12.45
N GLY A 396 -24.81 10.63 -13.73
CA GLY A 396 -26.04 10.83 -14.51
C GLY A 396 -26.98 9.62 -14.53
N ASN A 397 -26.44 8.40 -14.31
CA ASN A 397 -27.19 7.16 -14.28
C ASN A 397 -27.29 6.52 -12.88
N TRP A 398 -26.61 7.07 -11.86
CA TRP A 398 -26.49 6.45 -10.55
C TRP A 398 -27.39 7.08 -9.50
N SER A 399 -27.49 8.40 -9.45
CA SER A 399 -28.24 9.11 -8.41
C SER A 399 -29.25 10.05 -9.01
N ALA A 400 -30.52 9.79 -8.75
CA ALA A 400 -31.62 10.63 -9.29
C ALA A 400 -31.73 12.00 -8.61
N LYS A 401 -31.13 12.21 -7.43
CA LYS A 401 -31.29 13.45 -6.67
C LYS A 401 -30.06 13.70 -5.78
N ALA A 402 -29.42 14.85 -5.95
CA ALA A 402 -28.39 15.36 -5.08
C ALA A 402 -28.94 15.71 -3.68
N ARG A 403 -28.13 15.51 -2.65
CA ARG A 403 -28.42 16.09 -1.33
C ARG A 403 -28.09 17.59 -1.30
N ALA A 404 -28.49 18.27 -0.22
CA ALA A 404 -27.97 19.62 0.06
C ALA A 404 -26.45 19.58 0.35
N PRO A 405 -25.69 20.65 0.02
CA PRO A 405 -24.27 20.72 0.31
C PRO A 405 -23.96 20.39 1.77
N MET A 406 -22.91 19.60 2.01
CA MET A 406 -22.49 19.27 3.36
C MET A 406 -21.88 20.48 4.05
N ARG A 407 -22.21 20.64 5.33
CA ARG A 407 -21.70 21.77 6.13
C ARG A 407 -20.46 21.32 6.89
N MET A 408 -19.41 22.09 6.79
CA MET A 408 -18.21 21.94 7.60
C MET A 408 -18.54 22.19 9.09
N PRO A 409 -17.92 21.45 10.03
CA PRO A 409 -18.01 21.74 11.45
C PRO A 409 -17.41 23.12 11.76
N LYS A 410 -17.92 23.75 12.80
CA LYS A 410 -17.37 25.00 13.32
C LYS A 410 -16.12 24.72 14.16
N ARG A 411 -15.48 25.80 14.65
CA ARG A 411 -14.39 25.69 15.64
C ARG A 411 -14.80 24.76 16.79
N THR A 412 -13.92 23.84 17.13
CA THR A 412 -14.21 22.79 18.11
C THR A 412 -13.31 22.89 19.35
N ALA A 413 -13.81 22.42 20.50
CA ALA A 413 -13.02 22.19 21.70
C ALA A 413 -12.42 20.77 21.75
N VAL A 414 -12.81 19.88 20.84
CA VAL A 414 -12.23 18.52 20.75
C VAL A 414 -10.76 18.64 20.32
N PRO A 415 -9.82 18.07 21.09
CA PRO A 415 -8.42 18.04 20.71
C PRO A 415 -8.28 17.43 19.31
N THR A 416 -7.78 18.20 18.35
CA THR A 416 -7.73 17.80 16.94
C THR A 416 -6.33 18.03 16.36
N LEU A 417 -5.79 17.00 15.71
CA LEU A 417 -4.57 17.05 14.91
C LEU A 417 -4.92 16.88 13.45
N VAL A 418 -4.56 17.85 12.63
CA VAL A 418 -4.69 17.80 11.17
C VAL A 418 -3.31 17.64 10.54
N LEU A 419 -3.18 16.67 9.67
CA LEU A 419 -1.95 16.34 8.98
C LEU A 419 -2.10 16.58 7.48
N GLY A 420 -1.10 17.22 6.89
CA GLY A 420 -0.97 17.38 5.45
C GLY A 420 0.36 16.80 4.96
N ALA A 421 0.39 16.38 3.71
CA ALA A 421 1.61 15.91 3.06
C ALA A 421 1.95 16.81 1.89
N SER A 422 3.21 17.28 1.82
CA SER A 422 3.59 18.35 0.86
C SER A 422 3.51 17.94 -0.62
N TRP A 423 3.55 16.62 -0.90
CA TRP A 423 3.50 16.05 -2.25
C TRP A 423 2.26 15.19 -2.48
N ASP A 424 1.19 15.44 -1.73
CA ASP A 424 -0.07 14.70 -1.88
C ASP A 424 -0.70 14.98 -3.25
N PRO A 425 -0.91 13.97 -4.11
CA PRO A 425 -1.41 14.15 -5.46
C PRO A 425 -2.93 14.28 -5.55
N ILE A 426 -3.66 14.17 -4.43
CA ILE A 426 -5.13 14.13 -4.42
C ILE A 426 -5.77 15.04 -3.36
N THR A 427 -5.22 15.07 -2.15
CA THR A 427 -5.69 15.95 -1.06
C THR A 427 -4.56 16.91 -0.67
N PRO A 428 -4.41 18.03 -1.39
CA PRO A 428 -3.27 18.93 -1.21
C PRO A 428 -3.19 19.47 0.22
N ALA A 429 -1.95 19.68 0.69
CA ALA A 429 -1.66 20.13 2.05
C ALA A 429 -2.37 21.43 2.43
N GLU A 430 -2.63 22.29 1.44
CA GLU A 430 -3.35 23.56 1.58
C GLU A 430 -4.79 23.34 2.07
N THR A 431 -5.48 22.28 1.60
CA THR A 431 -6.82 21.91 2.08
C THR A 431 -6.76 21.49 3.55
N SER A 432 -5.78 20.65 3.92
CA SER A 432 -5.57 20.22 5.31
C SER A 432 -5.31 21.42 6.22
N LYS A 433 -4.49 22.37 5.78
CA LYS A 433 -4.17 23.59 6.51
C LYS A 433 -5.40 24.47 6.71
N SER A 434 -6.18 24.70 5.65
CA SER A 434 -7.41 25.50 5.71
C SER A 434 -8.42 24.92 6.70
N VAL A 435 -8.59 23.58 6.69
CA VAL A 435 -9.49 22.88 7.64
C VAL A 435 -8.97 23.01 9.08
N ALA A 436 -7.67 22.90 9.30
CA ALA A 436 -7.09 23.10 10.63
C ALA A 436 -7.33 24.51 11.17
N GLU A 437 -7.16 25.53 10.35
CA GLU A 437 -7.43 26.94 10.70
C GLU A 437 -8.92 27.15 11.05
N GLN A 438 -9.83 26.59 10.24
CA GLN A 438 -11.26 26.67 10.50
C GLN A 438 -11.67 26.01 11.81
N LEU A 439 -11.12 24.84 12.12
CA LEU A 439 -11.40 24.09 13.36
C LEU A 439 -10.69 24.69 14.57
N GLY A 440 -9.63 25.48 14.40
CA GLY A 440 -8.72 25.90 15.45
C GLY A 440 -7.87 24.74 15.97
N ALA A 441 -7.52 23.80 15.09
CA ALA A 441 -6.80 22.57 15.37
C ALA A 441 -5.29 22.73 15.18
N HIS A 442 -4.50 21.77 15.74
CA HIS A 442 -3.08 21.67 15.44
C HIS A 442 -2.89 21.21 13.99
N TYR A 443 -2.00 21.87 13.24
CA TYR A 443 -1.62 21.49 11.89
C TYR A 443 -0.15 21.12 11.81
N VAL A 444 0.15 20.01 11.15
CA VAL A 444 1.52 19.63 10.81
C VAL A 444 1.56 19.14 9.36
N GLU A 445 2.53 19.66 8.60
CA GLU A 445 2.82 19.23 7.24
C GLU A 445 4.07 18.36 7.22
N LEU A 446 3.98 17.19 6.57
CA LEU A 446 5.12 16.29 6.37
C LEU A 446 5.77 16.56 5.01
N PRO A 447 7.03 17.04 4.97
CA PRO A 447 7.74 17.32 3.72
C PRO A 447 8.07 16.03 2.95
N PHE A 448 8.15 16.14 1.62
CA PHE A 448 8.53 15.06 0.71
C PHE A 448 7.71 13.78 0.92
N HIS A 449 6.43 13.92 1.24
CA HIS A 449 5.53 12.81 1.52
C HIS A 449 4.28 12.90 0.66
N GLY A 450 3.76 11.73 0.23
CA GLY A 450 2.53 11.58 -0.51
C GLY A 450 1.31 11.44 0.40
N HIS A 451 0.32 10.71 -0.07
CA HIS A 451 -0.98 10.60 0.59
C HIS A 451 -0.92 9.73 1.87
N GLY A 452 -1.35 10.29 3.00
CA GLY A 452 -1.41 9.55 4.27
C GLY A 452 -0.13 9.60 5.08
N VAL A 453 0.01 10.61 5.95
CA VAL A 453 1.19 10.87 6.80
C VAL A 453 1.49 9.72 7.76
N ARG A 454 0.48 8.94 8.16
CA ARG A 454 0.64 7.78 9.03
C ARG A 454 1.57 6.70 8.47
N SER A 455 1.71 6.59 7.16
CA SER A 455 2.61 5.63 6.52
C SER A 455 4.09 5.90 6.86
N ASP A 456 4.45 7.13 7.25
CA ASP A 456 5.80 7.45 7.70
C ASP A 456 6.07 6.94 9.12
N LYS A 457 6.81 5.83 9.20
CA LYS A 457 7.15 5.13 10.45
C LYS A 457 8.13 5.90 11.34
N THR A 458 8.80 6.91 10.83
CA THR A 458 9.87 7.64 11.54
C THR A 458 9.43 8.99 12.10
N CYS A 459 8.38 9.59 11.55
CA CYS A 459 7.88 10.89 11.98
C CYS A 459 6.35 10.89 12.12
N GLY A 460 5.60 10.58 11.07
CA GLY A 460 4.14 10.67 11.05
C GLY A 460 3.47 9.76 12.08
N ALA A 461 3.71 8.46 12.01
CA ALA A 461 3.10 7.50 12.94
C ALA A 461 3.50 7.73 14.42
N PRO A 462 4.77 8.01 14.77
CA PRO A 462 5.15 8.40 16.14
C PRO A 462 4.44 9.65 16.64
N MET A 463 4.29 10.68 15.79
CA MET A 463 3.60 11.92 16.12
C MET A 463 2.12 11.69 16.42
N ILE A 464 1.42 10.94 15.55
CA ILE A 464 0.01 10.55 15.76
C ILE A 464 -0.14 9.81 17.11
N ARG A 465 0.74 8.86 17.39
CA ARG A 465 0.73 8.09 18.64
C ARG A 465 0.90 8.99 19.86
N ALA A 466 1.87 9.91 19.82
CA ALA A 466 2.14 10.85 20.91
C ALA A 466 0.93 11.77 21.16
N PHE A 467 0.34 12.32 20.10
CA PHE A 467 -0.87 13.13 20.18
C PHE A 467 -2.05 12.34 20.78
N LEU A 468 -2.33 11.13 20.28
CA LEU A 468 -3.39 10.30 20.82
C LEU A 468 -3.17 9.90 22.29
N ALA A 469 -1.92 9.83 22.74
CA ALA A 469 -1.60 9.56 24.15
C ALA A 469 -1.85 10.77 25.05
N GLN A 470 -1.60 11.98 24.55
CA GLN A 470 -1.73 13.23 25.30
C GLN A 470 -2.36 14.32 24.41
N PRO A 471 -3.67 14.22 24.12
CA PRO A 471 -4.32 15.08 23.11
C PRO A 471 -4.35 16.57 23.49
N ALA A 472 -4.19 16.91 24.76
CA ALA A 472 -4.11 18.31 25.23
C ALA A 472 -2.78 19.00 24.86
N ASN A 473 -1.75 18.24 24.50
CA ASN A 473 -0.44 18.77 24.16
C ASN A 473 -0.32 19.00 22.65
N ALA A 474 0.36 20.08 22.27
CA ALA A 474 0.76 20.27 20.87
C ALA A 474 1.68 19.14 20.43
N PRO A 475 1.52 18.61 19.20
CA PRO A 475 2.38 17.55 18.68
C PRO A 475 3.82 18.05 18.50
N ASP A 476 4.81 17.22 18.87
CA ASP A 476 6.21 17.49 18.53
C ASP A 476 6.45 17.19 17.05
N ALA A 477 6.63 18.24 16.26
CA ALA A 477 6.88 18.18 14.82
C ALA A 477 8.38 18.34 14.47
N ALA A 478 9.31 18.25 15.43
CA ALA A 478 10.75 18.46 15.18
C ALA A 478 11.31 17.49 14.10
N CYS A 479 10.78 16.27 14.02
CA CYS A 479 11.16 15.28 13.01
C CYS A 479 10.90 15.71 11.57
N THR A 480 9.95 16.63 11.32
CA THR A 480 9.66 17.09 9.95
C THR A 480 10.85 17.84 9.34
N ARG A 481 11.60 18.58 10.16
CA ARG A 481 12.81 19.32 9.69
C ARG A 481 13.98 18.42 9.31
N GLN A 482 13.93 17.14 9.68
CA GLN A 482 14.98 16.15 9.36
C GLN A 482 14.67 15.36 8.09
N LYS A 483 13.49 15.54 7.51
CA LYS A 483 13.10 14.86 6.28
C LYS A 483 13.94 15.33 5.10
N GLN A 484 14.35 14.36 4.30
CA GLN A 484 15.16 14.60 3.10
C GLN A 484 14.35 14.22 1.84
N PRO A 485 14.68 14.83 0.69
CA PRO A 485 14.16 14.38 -0.60
C PRO A 485 14.45 12.89 -0.82
N PRO A 486 13.68 12.19 -1.68
CA PRO A 486 13.92 10.79 -2.00
C PRO A 486 15.29 10.59 -2.67
N ALA A 487 15.93 9.46 -2.39
CA ALA A 487 17.11 9.02 -3.14
C ALA A 487 16.64 8.32 -4.41
N PHE A 488 16.87 8.94 -5.58
CA PHE A 488 16.38 8.43 -6.85
C PHE A 488 17.17 7.21 -7.35
N VAL A 489 16.47 6.24 -7.91
CA VAL A 489 17.04 5.06 -8.57
C VAL A 489 17.30 5.41 -10.03
N THR A 490 18.58 5.40 -10.44
CA THR A 490 18.99 5.78 -11.81
C THR A 490 19.22 4.60 -12.73
N SER A 491 19.35 3.39 -12.18
CA SER A 491 19.46 2.12 -12.92
C SER A 491 18.95 0.96 -12.07
N ILE A 492 18.42 -0.05 -12.73
CA ILE A 492 17.90 -1.26 -12.09
C ILE A 492 18.53 -2.49 -12.77
N ILE A 493 18.86 -3.47 -11.94
CA ILE A 493 19.30 -4.79 -12.39
C ILE A 493 18.14 -5.74 -12.13
N ARG A 494 17.60 -6.32 -13.18
CA ARG A 494 16.53 -7.30 -13.08
C ARG A 494 17.06 -8.66 -12.61
N ALA A 495 16.33 -9.25 -11.69
CA ALA A 495 16.51 -10.62 -11.24
C ALA A 495 15.12 -11.31 -11.17
N PRO A 496 14.55 -11.74 -12.33
CA PRO A 496 13.17 -12.25 -12.39
C PRO A 496 12.89 -13.41 -11.44
N ALA A 497 13.91 -14.25 -11.16
CA ALA A 497 13.76 -15.33 -10.20
C ALA A 497 13.62 -14.82 -8.76
N VAL A 498 14.33 -13.76 -8.39
CA VAL A 498 14.20 -13.11 -7.08
C VAL A 498 12.83 -12.45 -6.93
N ALA A 499 12.36 -11.78 -7.98
CA ALA A 499 11.03 -11.15 -7.98
C ALA A 499 9.92 -12.20 -7.75
N ARG A 500 9.98 -13.36 -8.41
CA ARG A 500 9.01 -14.45 -8.19
C ARG A 500 9.01 -14.97 -6.75
N GLU A 501 10.18 -15.15 -6.14
CA GLU A 501 10.28 -15.62 -4.76
C GLU A 501 9.75 -14.59 -3.76
N ILE A 502 9.90 -13.29 -4.05
CA ILE A 502 9.34 -12.20 -3.23
C ILE A 502 7.81 -12.22 -3.31
N THR A 503 7.26 -12.40 -4.52
CA THR A 503 5.81 -12.51 -4.71
C THR A 503 5.24 -13.73 -3.97
N ALA A 504 5.94 -14.87 -4.00
CA ALA A 504 5.55 -16.06 -3.27
C ALA A 504 5.55 -15.86 -1.73
N LEU A 505 6.48 -15.06 -1.21
CA LEU A 505 6.49 -14.68 0.22
C LEU A 505 5.27 -13.84 0.61
N ASP A 506 4.81 -12.97 -0.27
CA ASP A 506 3.63 -12.10 -0.02
C ASP A 506 2.31 -12.89 -0.12
N THR A 507 2.25 -13.93 -0.96
CA THR A 507 1.08 -14.80 -1.12
C THR A 507 0.98 -15.93 -0.08
N HIS A 508 1.92 -16.00 0.89
CA HIS A 508 2.02 -17.08 1.89
C HIS A 508 2.23 -18.48 1.32
N ASP A 509 2.59 -18.62 0.06
CA ASP A 509 3.13 -19.84 -0.48
C ASP A 509 4.50 -20.11 0.16
N THR A 510 4.76 -21.34 0.58
CA THR A 510 6.07 -21.68 1.16
C THR A 510 7.13 -21.42 0.10
N PRO A 511 8.02 -20.42 0.29
CA PRO A 511 8.98 -20.10 -0.74
C PRO A 511 9.92 -21.28 -0.96
N ALA A 512 10.05 -21.71 -2.20
CA ALA A 512 11.04 -22.71 -2.59
C ALA A 512 12.48 -22.27 -2.27
N ALA A 513 12.67 -20.95 -2.09
CA ALA A 513 13.92 -20.32 -1.71
C ALA A 513 14.42 -20.67 -0.30
N ALA A 514 13.55 -21.03 0.66
CA ALA A 514 13.99 -21.27 2.04
C ALA A 514 14.97 -22.46 2.16
N PRO A 515 14.67 -23.67 1.65
CA PRO A 515 15.62 -24.78 1.68
C PRO A 515 16.86 -24.53 0.81
N THR A 516 16.71 -23.89 -0.35
CA THR A 516 17.83 -23.58 -1.25
C THR A 516 18.77 -22.54 -0.65
N GLY A 517 18.24 -21.53 0.06
CA GLY A 517 19.03 -20.55 0.81
C GLY A 517 19.85 -21.18 1.93
N VAL A 518 19.29 -22.14 2.67
CA VAL A 518 20.00 -22.89 3.72
C VAL A 518 21.14 -23.74 3.11
N ILE A 519 20.89 -24.40 1.97
CA ILE A 519 21.93 -25.19 1.27
C ILE A 519 23.05 -24.27 0.78
N LEU A 520 22.72 -23.11 0.19
CA LEU A 520 23.71 -22.12 -0.26
C LEU A 520 24.57 -21.62 0.91
N ALA A 521 23.96 -21.22 2.01
CA ALA A 521 24.68 -20.76 3.20
C ALA A 521 25.58 -21.88 3.77
N GLY A 522 25.09 -23.11 3.84
CA GLY A 522 25.87 -24.28 4.30
C GLY A 522 27.07 -24.60 3.43
N THR A 523 26.92 -24.57 2.11
CA THR A 523 28.02 -24.82 1.16
C THR A 523 29.09 -23.72 1.25
N LEU A 524 28.69 -22.44 1.33
CA LEU A 524 29.64 -21.35 1.48
C LEU A 524 30.36 -21.38 2.84
N ALA A 525 29.65 -21.68 3.93
CA ALA A 525 30.26 -21.85 5.25
C ALA A 525 31.30 -22.94 5.26
N PHE A 526 31.01 -24.09 4.66
CA PHE A 526 31.96 -25.20 4.52
C PHE A 526 33.22 -24.76 3.74
N MET A 527 33.05 -24.06 2.62
CA MET A 527 34.16 -23.55 1.82
C MET A 527 35.02 -22.54 2.60
N ILE A 528 34.40 -21.61 3.33
CA ILE A 528 35.08 -20.59 4.15
C ILE A 528 35.89 -21.25 5.25
N VAL A 529 35.30 -22.18 6.01
CA VAL A 529 35.99 -22.92 7.08
C VAL A 529 37.20 -23.68 6.51
N SER A 530 37.03 -24.30 5.35
CA SER A 530 38.12 -24.98 4.65
C SER A 530 39.25 -24.02 4.25
N ALA A 531 38.91 -22.84 3.69
CA ALA A 531 39.88 -21.80 3.30
C ALA A 531 40.64 -21.24 4.52
N LEU A 532 39.95 -20.96 5.62
CA LEU A 532 40.55 -20.50 6.86
C LEU A 532 41.49 -21.56 7.47
N THR A 533 41.08 -22.83 7.47
CA THR A 533 41.92 -23.95 7.92
C THR A 533 43.20 -24.05 7.09
N TRP A 534 43.12 -23.98 5.76
CA TRP A 534 44.28 -23.98 4.90
C TRP A 534 45.19 -22.78 5.11
N SER A 535 44.63 -21.60 5.28
CA SER A 535 45.38 -20.39 5.58
C SER A 535 46.11 -20.48 6.91
N PHE A 536 45.46 -21.02 7.94
CA PHE A 536 46.08 -21.25 9.24
C PHE A 536 47.21 -22.27 9.18
N VAL A 537 46.98 -23.40 8.53
CA VAL A 537 48.04 -24.44 8.30
C VAL A 537 49.19 -23.88 7.45
N GLY A 538 48.89 -23.08 6.44
CA GLY A 538 49.89 -22.39 5.62
C GLY A 538 50.75 -21.42 6.44
N LEU A 539 50.09 -20.58 7.28
CA LEU A 539 50.78 -19.64 8.16
C LEU A 539 51.68 -20.36 9.18
N THR A 540 51.18 -21.39 9.85
CA THR A 540 51.99 -22.16 10.82
C THR A 540 53.19 -22.85 10.17
N ARG A 541 53.06 -23.30 8.93
CA ARG A 541 54.18 -23.84 8.14
C ARG A 541 55.17 -22.74 7.76
N ALA A 542 54.71 -21.59 7.31
CA ALA A 542 55.56 -20.46 6.99
C ALA A 542 56.37 -19.95 8.20
N LEU A 543 55.75 -19.92 9.37
CA LEU A 543 56.43 -19.57 10.63
C LEU A 543 57.48 -20.57 11.06
N ARG A 544 57.25 -21.89 10.74
CA ARG A 544 58.21 -22.97 11.09
C ARG A 544 59.34 -23.13 10.10
N TYR A 545 59.07 -22.96 8.80
CA TYR A 545 60.01 -23.33 7.71
C TYR A 545 60.44 -22.12 6.84
N GLY A 546 60.07 -20.93 7.22
CA GLY A 546 60.47 -19.70 6.51
C GLY A 546 59.84 -19.53 5.12
N THR A 547 60.40 -18.64 4.32
CA THR A 547 59.86 -18.26 2.99
C THR A 547 59.90 -19.34 1.93
N GLN A 548 60.69 -20.39 2.12
CA GLN A 548 60.71 -21.55 1.20
C GLN A 548 59.36 -22.31 1.20
N ALA A 549 58.54 -22.16 2.24
CA ALA A 549 57.20 -22.73 2.29
C ALA A 549 56.24 -22.13 1.26
N TRP A 550 56.56 -20.95 0.69
CA TRP A 550 55.74 -20.23 -0.28
C TRP A 550 56.06 -20.56 -1.76
N SER A 551 57.12 -21.35 -2.03
CA SER A 551 57.41 -21.76 -3.39
C SER A 551 56.27 -22.62 -3.94
N GLY A 552 55.73 -22.27 -5.10
CA GLY A 552 54.61 -22.97 -5.71
C GLY A 552 53.23 -22.70 -5.07
N PHE A 553 53.11 -21.75 -4.15
CA PHE A 553 51.85 -21.46 -3.46
C PHE A 553 50.66 -21.27 -4.41
N TRP A 554 50.82 -20.49 -5.48
CA TRP A 554 49.77 -20.21 -6.46
C TRP A 554 49.39 -21.42 -7.31
N HIS A 555 50.20 -22.46 -7.40
CA HIS A 555 49.92 -23.69 -8.12
C HIS A 555 49.19 -24.74 -7.25
N ARG A 556 48.95 -24.44 -5.97
CA ARG A 556 48.23 -25.34 -5.07
C ARG A 556 46.72 -25.16 -5.25
N PRO A 557 45.94 -26.22 -5.47
CA PRO A 557 44.50 -26.10 -5.74
C PRO A 557 43.68 -25.50 -4.60
N GLY A 558 44.17 -25.54 -3.37
CA GLY A 558 43.53 -24.91 -2.22
C GLY A 558 43.47 -23.39 -2.32
N VAL A 559 44.40 -22.74 -3.07
CA VAL A 559 44.41 -21.27 -3.23
C VAL A 559 43.23 -20.77 -4.08
N PRO A 560 43.06 -21.23 -5.34
CA PRO A 560 41.91 -20.79 -6.13
C PRO A 560 40.57 -21.22 -5.52
N LEU A 561 40.47 -22.38 -4.87
CA LEU A 561 39.24 -22.79 -4.18
C LEU A 561 38.94 -21.94 -2.97
N GLY A 562 39.95 -21.49 -2.21
CA GLY A 562 39.79 -20.54 -1.10
C GLY A 562 39.36 -19.14 -1.58
N LEU A 563 39.95 -18.66 -2.66
CA LEU A 563 39.55 -17.38 -3.29
C LEU A 563 38.13 -17.47 -3.87
N ALA A 564 37.74 -18.64 -4.45
CA ALA A 564 36.37 -18.85 -4.90
C ALA A 564 35.37 -18.78 -3.72
N ALA A 565 35.70 -19.37 -2.56
CA ALA A 565 34.89 -19.28 -1.36
C ALA A 565 34.68 -17.82 -0.92
N LEU A 566 35.74 -17.02 -0.91
CA LEU A 566 35.66 -15.62 -0.53
C LEU A 566 34.84 -14.78 -1.52
N THR A 567 35.03 -14.99 -2.84
CA THR A 567 34.29 -14.22 -3.85
C THR A 567 32.81 -14.59 -3.90
N LEU A 568 32.44 -15.87 -3.78
CA LEU A 568 31.05 -16.32 -3.72
C LEU A 568 30.37 -15.85 -2.43
N SER A 569 31.08 -15.84 -1.31
CA SER A 569 30.55 -15.30 -0.05
C SER A 569 30.40 -13.78 -0.10
N ALA A 570 31.34 -13.05 -0.72
CA ALA A 570 31.19 -11.63 -0.96
C ALA A 570 30.01 -11.34 -1.90
N ALA A 571 29.77 -12.18 -2.93
CA ALA A 571 28.58 -12.06 -3.79
C ALA A 571 27.28 -12.20 -2.98
N LEU A 572 27.18 -13.21 -2.13
CA LEU A 572 25.99 -13.40 -1.29
C LEU A 572 25.81 -12.23 -0.31
N THR A 573 26.90 -11.74 0.29
CA THR A 573 26.85 -10.60 1.23
C THR A 573 26.42 -9.32 0.53
N THR A 574 26.95 -9.03 -0.66
CA THR A 574 26.56 -7.85 -1.45
C THR A 574 25.12 -7.96 -1.94
N PHE A 575 24.67 -9.16 -2.32
CA PHE A 575 23.29 -9.42 -2.66
C PHE A 575 22.37 -9.21 -1.45
N ALA A 576 22.69 -9.80 -0.29
CA ALA A 576 21.91 -9.63 0.93
C ALA A 576 21.86 -8.16 1.38
N TRP A 577 22.96 -7.44 1.27
CA TRP A 577 23.02 -5.99 1.53
C TRP A 577 22.12 -5.21 0.57
N SER A 578 22.20 -5.47 -0.73
CA SER A 578 21.40 -4.81 -1.75
C SER A 578 19.90 -5.11 -1.56
N PHE A 579 19.59 -6.36 -1.22
CA PHE A 579 18.23 -6.77 -0.88
C PHE A 579 17.72 -6.05 0.37
N ALA A 580 18.52 -5.99 1.44
CA ALA A 580 18.15 -5.29 2.67
C ALA A 580 17.97 -3.78 2.44
N ALA A 581 18.81 -3.17 1.59
CA ALA A 581 18.66 -1.76 1.21
C ALA A 581 17.38 -1.51 0.39
N ALA A 582 16.96 -2.47 -0.44
CA ALA A 582 15.73 -2.40 -1.21
C ALA A 582 14.49 -2.84 -0.42
N ALA A 583 14.65 -3.57 0.69
CA ALA A 583 13.55 -4.13 1.50
C ALA A 583 12.63 -3.05 2.12
N GLY A 584 13.08 -1.79 2.17
CA GLY A 584 12.25 -0.64 2.55
C GLY A 584 11.22 -0.25 1.48
N SER A 585 11.36 -0.76 0.25
CA SER A 585 10.43 -0.51 -0.87
C SER A 585 10.08 -1.84 -1.55
N PRO A 586 8.94 -2.47 -1.18
CA PRO A 586 8.47 -3.69 -1.83
C PRO A 586 8.37 -3.55 -3.35
N LEU A 587 7.97 -2.37 -3.81
CA LEU A 587 7.87 -2.05 -5.23
C LEU A 587 9.25 -2.11 -5.94
N LEU A 588 10.31 -1.60 -5.31
CA LEU A 588 11.66 -1.70 -5.87
C LEU A 588 12.09 -3.17 -5.98
N LEU A 589 11.82 -3.98 -4.95
CA LEU A 589 12.15 -5.41 -4.97
C LEU A 589 11.43 -6.18 -6.09
N MET A 590 10.20 -5.81 -6.41
CA MET A 590 9.45 -6.41 -7.52
C MET A 590 10.05 -6.08 -8.88
N ILE A 591 10.53 -4.85 -9.07
CA ILE A 591 11.11 -4.39 -10.34
C ILE A 591 12.54 -4.91 -10.50
N GLY A 592 13.32 -4.98 -9.42
CA GLY A 592 14.70 -5.44 -9.40
C GLY A 592 15.53 -4.82 -8.29
N LEU A 593 16.85 -4.90 -8.40
CA LEU A 593 17.78 -4.31 -7.45
C LEU A 593 18.42 -3.03 -8.04
N PRO A 594 18.75 -2.01 -7.21
CA PRO A 594 19.45 -0.83 -7.69
C PRO A 594 20.75 -1.18 -8.44
N GLY A 595 21.10 -0.42 -9.48
CA GLY A 595 22.29 -0.67 -10.31
C GLY A 595 23.60 -0.65 -9.53
N THR A 596 23.65 -0.04 -8.35
CA THR A 596 24.77 -0.13 -7.39
C THR A 596 25.04 -1.57 -6.93
N SER A 597 24.10 -2.48 -7.15
CA SER A 597 24.22 -3.91 -6.81
C SER A 597 24.99 -4.75 -7.85
N LEU A 598 25.60 -4.12 -8.87
CA LEU A 598 26.28 -4.82 -9.96
C LEU A 598 27.37 -5.79 -9.47
N SER A 599 28.03 -5.49 -8.36
CA SER A 599 29.02 -6.38 -7.74
C SER A 599 28.42 -7.74 -7.31
N ALA A 600 27.14 -7.77 -6.91
CA ALA A 600 26.45 -9.00 -6.54
C ALA A 600 26.32 -9.98 -7.73
N PHE A 601 26.37 -9.47 -8.95
CA PHE A 601 26.25 -10.25 -10.19
C PHE A 601 27.62 -10.55 -10.84
N ILE A 602 28.63 -9.69 -10.64
CA ILE A 602 29.99 -9.92 -11.19
C ILE A 602 30.77 -10.92 -10.32
N LEU A 603 30.67 -10.81 -9.01
CA LEU A 603 31.43 -11.68 -8.08
C LEU A 603 31.18 -13.18 -8.27
N PRO A 604 29.94 -13.69 -8.56
CA PRO A 604 29.73 -15.09 -8.83
C PRO A 604 30.54 -15.60 -10.02
N TRP A 605 30.67 -14.83 -11.10
CA TRP A 605 31.48 -15.21 -12.26
C TRP A 605 32.97 -15.31 -11.93
N THR A 606 33.48 -14.37 -11.12
CA THR A 606 34.86 -14.44 -10.60
C THR A 606 35.03 -15.71 -9.76
N GLY A 607 34.06 -16.04 -8.90
CA GLY A 607 34.07 -17.28 -8.12
C GLY A 607 34.09 -18.54 -8.99
N ILE A 608 33.24 -18.59 -10.04
CA ILE A 608 33.20 -19.69 -11.00
C ILE A 608 34.52 -19.84 -11.73
N ALA A 609 35.14 -18.76 -12.21
CA ALA A 609 36.45 -18.81 -12.85
C ALA A 609 37.53 -19.39 -11.92
N LEU A 610 37.49 -19.01 -10.64
CA LEU A 610 38.39 -19.55 -9.61
C LEU A 610 38.11 -21.04 -9.31
N LEU A 611 36.85 -21.49 -9.35
CA LEU A 611 36.50 -22.93 -9.24
C LEU A 611 37.07 -23.73 -10.41
N VAL A 612 36.93 -23.22 -11.63
CA VAL A 612 37.51 -23.83 -12.84
C VAL A 612 39.03 -23.94 -12.72
N TRP A 613 39.69 -22.85 -12.29
CA TRP A 613 41.14 -22.85 -12.04
C TRP A 613 41.50 -23.88 -10.97
N GLY A 614 40.75 -23.96 -9.85
CA GLY A 614 40.92 -24.97 -8.81
C GLY A 614 40.79 -26.40 -9.35
N ALA A 615 39.77 -26.63 -10.18
CA ALA A 615 39.57 -27.94 -10.84
C ALA A 615 40.75 -28.33 -11.76
N LEU A 616 41.20 -27.41 -12.59
CA LEU A 616 42.35 -27.63 -13.48
C LEU A 616 43.61 -27.95 -12.69
N THR A 617 43.89 -27.25 -11.60
CA THR A 617 45.04 -27.53 -10.73
C THR A 617 44.89 -28.85 -9.97
N LEU A 618 43.68 -29.28 -9.67
CA LEU A 618 43.41 -30.61 -9.10
C LEU A 618 43.69 -31.75 -10.11
N LEU A 619 43.28 -31.56 -11.36
CA LEU A 619 43.36 -32.59 -12.41
C LEU A 619 44.77 -32.70 -13.01
N PHE A 620 45.45 -31.57 -13.25
CA PHE A 620 46.64 -31.46 -14.07
C PHE A 620 47.87 -30.92 -13.32
N GLY A 621 47.71 -30.50 -12.05
CA GLY A 621 48.84 -29.94 -11.28
C GLY A 621 49.94 -30.98 -11.01
N ALA A 622 51.22 -30.54 -11.13
CA ALA A 622 52.41 -31.39 -10.99
C ALA A 622 52.53 -32.15 -9.63
N GLU A 623 51.90 -31.65 -8.57
CA GLU A 623 51.92 -32.25 -7.24
C GLU A 623 50.84 -33.34 -7.03
N LYS A 624 50.11 -33.76 -8.06
CA LYS A 624 48.99 -34.69 -7.96
C LYS A 624 49.38 -36.01 -7.32
N ALA A 625 50.53 -36.55 -7.68
CA ALA A 625 51.03 -37.86 -7.22
C ALA A 625 51.51 -37.87 -5.76
N GLN A 626 51.75 -36.71 -5.14
CA GLN A 626 52.31 -36.58 -3.79
C GLN A 626 51.26 -36.13 -2.74
N ARG A 627 49.99 -35.97 -3.11
CA ARG A 627 48.94 -35.51 -2.19
C ARG A 627 48.43 -36.65 -1.31
N PRO A 628 48.34 -36.46 0.03
CA PRO A 628 47.64 -37.41 0.88
C PRO A 628 46.21 -37.62 0.40
N ALA A 629 45.71 -38.87 0.38
CA ALA A 629 44.39 -39.20 -0.12
C ALA A 629 43.27 -38.40 0.58
N ALA A 630 43.34 -38.24 1.90
CA ALA A 630 42.36 -37.44 2.66
C ALA A 630 42.32 -35.97 2.25
N TYR A 631 43.47 -35.37 1.94
CA TYR A 631 43.54 -33.98 1.47
C TYR A 631 42.99 -33.85 0.04
N ALA A 632 43.24 -34.80 -0.83
CA ALA A 632 42.68 -34.83 -2.18
C ALA A 632 41.13 -34.95 -2.13
N VAL A 633 40.60 -35.85 -1.29
CA VAL A 633 39.14 -35.99 -1.09
C VAL A 633 38.53 -34.70 -0.58
N HIS A 634 39.17 -34.05 0.40
CA HIS A 634 38.68 -32.78 0.94
C HIS A 634 38.62 -31.64 -0.13
N LEU A 635 39.64 -31.55 -0.98
CA LEU A 635 39.66 -30.56 -2.08
C LEU A 635 38.54 -30.83 -3.10
N TRP A 636 38.23 -32.09 -3.41
CA TRP A 636 37.10 -32.44 -4.27
C TRP A 636 35.75 -32.09 -3.64
N LEU A 637 35.60 -32.28 -2.31
CA LEU A 637 34.39 -31.89 -1.59
C LEU A 637 34.20 -30.37 -1.60
N VAL A 638 35.27 -29.57 -1.45
CA VAL A 638 35.21 -28.12 -1.55
C VAL A 638 34.85 -27.66 -2.96
N LEU A 639 35.40 -28.28 -3.98
CA LEU A 639 35.05 -28.01 -5.38
C LEU A 639 33.58 -28.34 -5.64
N ALA A 640 33.10 -29.49 -5.17
CA ALA A 640 31.70 -29.90 -5.30
C ALA A 640 30.76 -28.89 -4.60
N ALA A 641 31.09 -28.47 -3.39
CA ALA A 641 30.34 -27.42 -2.68
C ALA A 641 30.30 -26.10 -3.46
N GLY A 642 31.44 -25.69 -4.03
CA GLY A 642 31.50 -24.51 -4.89
C GLY A 642 30.63 -24.61 -6.16
N CYS A 643 30.60 -25.78 -6.79
CA CYS A 643 29.72 -26.05 -7.94
C CYS A 643 28.25 -25.99 -7.53
N VAL A 644 27.88 -26.54 -6.38
CA VAL A 644 26.51 -26.43 -5.84
C VAL A 644 26.15 -24.96 -5.60
N ALA A 645 27.04 -24.20 -4.97
CA ALA A 645 26.82 -22.77 -4.76
C ALA A 645 26.63 -22.00 -6.10
N ALA A 646 27.47 -22.29 -7.11
CA ALA A 646 27.35 -21.67 -8.43
C ALA A 646 26.02 -22.02 -9.13
N LEU A 647 25.56 -23.27 -9.03
CA LEU A 647 24.26 -23.69 -9.56
C LEU A 647 23.10 -23.00 -8.86
N LEU A 648 23.19 -22.80 -7.54
CA LEU A 648 22.17 -22.04 -6.79
C LEU A 648 22.17 -20.56 -7.18
N PHE A 649 23.34 -19.93 -7.38
CA PHE A 649 23.40 -18.57 -7.94
C PHE A 649 22.74 -18.50 -9.33
N ALA A 650 22.94 -19.52 -10.17
CA ALA A 650 22.27 -19.60 -11.48
C ALA A 650 20.75 -19.73 -11.34
N SER A 651 20.26 -20.60 -10.44
CA SER A 651 18.83 -20.82 -10.23
C SER A 651 18.11 -19.58 -9.70
N PHE A 652 18.79 -18.71 -8.96
CA PHE A 652 18.27 -17.42 -8.53
C PHE A 652 18.42 -16.32 -9.59
N GLY A 653 18.91 -16.63 -10.80
CA GLY A 653 19.11 -15.63 -11.86
C GLY A 653 20.26 -14.65 -11.59
N LEU A 654 21.15 -14.96 -10.63
CA LEU A 654 22.24 -14.08 -10.22
C LEU A 654 23.48 -14.18 -11.12
N LEU A 655 23.48 -15.05 -12.14
CA LEU A 655 24.57 -15.17 -13.10
C LEU A 655 24.34 -14.36 -14.38
N ILE A 656 23.10 -14.13 -14.77
CA ILE A 656 22.74 -13.41 -16.00
C ILE A 656 21.73 -12.33 -15.60
N PRO A 657 22.19 -11.17 -15.14
CA PRO A 657 21.29 -10.06 -14.88
C PRO A 657 20.88 -9.39 -16.19
N ASP A 658 19.60 -9.08 -16.34
CA ASP A 658 19.16 -8.16 -17.35
C ASP A 658 19.45 -6.74 -16.86
N LEU A 659 20.50 -6.11 -17.41
CA LEU A 659 20.78 -4.69 -17.24
C LEU A 659 19.85 -3.92 -18.17
N ILE A 660 18.93 -3.17 -17.57
CA ILE A 660 18.00 -2.32 -18.32
C ILE A 660 18.24 -0.87 -17.97
#